data_a441a6eaa813b577d22ade2d477c5261
#
_entry.id   a441a6eaa813b577d22ade2d477c5261
#
_cell.length_a   1.000
_cell.length_b   1.000
_cell.length_c   1.000
_cell.angle_alpha   90.00
_cell.angle_beta   90.00
_cell.angle_gamma   90.00
#
_symmetry.space_group_name_H-M   'P 1'
#
loop_
_entity.id
_entity.type
_entity.pdbx_description
1 polymer ?
#
loop_
_entity_poly.entity_id
_entity_poly.type
_entity_poly.pdbx_seq_one_letter_code
_entity_poly.pdbx_strand_id
1 'polypeptide(L)'
;MAQQDIEIRKEKEKRRASRVLMHFYMLFLAVSLVVIGKILYIQYIWEPNPKFVKDFKPAKQKEVIEPERGTIVDHNGKLLAISTPLYNIYMDCYVLKEHHDQNGEKGQANENKWLSNAELLSGGLARTLKEPGKDSLYYWTLIRTSRTERRRYVPIAKNIDHGALLELRKLPLFNLPKHKGGLIVEKVDRRLYPYGNLARRVIGYVKNNNDTSAIHVGIEGKYHYLLHGTKGLAWKKKTDKSSKIQDVDSTYISAENGADIRTTLDINIQDIADKALRKNMAANQHIKEGCVVIMDVKTGAIRAMVNLQKDSLGNFNEAFNMAAGRPGEPGSIFKAVTMTTLLEDKKIGLETRIPTNSGIMKEYPIKEVPQDEYIVNYEKNTKEKTISVIHGFQISSNYVFRRLVKDHYGENEEEFTSRMHSYNLGANFDFELTEKGSGKPSIPDPHEKGWSRTSLISSAIGYSVKVTPLQMATFYNAIANDGKMMKPYIVESIEHNGVADIAIEPIILNSICSKATADTLTRALKRVTSDGTAKILKNARCQVAGKTGTAKMHLTLAERKGSKDPYEDNHGRRRHQGTFVGFFPADEPKYTAIVVTYTGLMDRGINVYGGATPAATFKDIVNGVWSYETEWSEEIKAGGDIPEMRPKNITVDRTEGSPVPDVQGMGLMDALYTIENCGYECEYSGTGHVASQTPKAGTAARKGQTIKIVLK
;
A
#
# COMPACT_ATOMS: atom_id res chain seq x y z
N MET A 1 -120.34 -4.19 5.98
CA MET A 1 -119.90 -3.08 5.09
C MET A 1 -118.58 -2.38 5.59
N ALA A 2 -118.45 -1.96 6.84
CA ALA A 2 -117.30 -1.16 7.32
C ALA A 2 -115.95 -1.94 7.28
N GLN A 3 -115.96 -3.25 7.49
CA GLN A 3 -114.68 -4.08 7.48
C GLN A 3 -114.18 -4.34 6.03
N GLN A 4 -115.09 -4.45 5.07
CA GLN A 4 -114.69 -4.62 3.65
C GLN A 4 -114.09 -3.31 3.03
N ASP A 5 -114.58 -2.16 3.44
CA ASP A 5 -114.05 -0.86 3.00
C ASP A 5 -112.64 -0.59 3.55
N ILE A 6 -112.29 -1.09 4.75
CA ILE A 6 -110.99 -0.94 5.36
C ILE A 6 -109.96 -1.84 4.66
N GLU A 7 -110.32 -3.05 4.27
CA GLU A 7 -109.43 -3.96 3.51
C GLU A 7 -109.18 -3.43 2.11
N ILE A 8 -110.19 -2.90 1.42
CA ILE A 8 -110.05 -2.30 0.08
C ILE A 8 -109.10 -1.05 0.14
N ARG A 9 -109.19 -0.25 1.19
CA ARG A 9 -108.33 0.90 1.41
C ARG A 9 -106.90 0.46 1.66
N LYS A 10 -106.66 -0.53 2.52
CA LYS A 10 -105.34 -1.12 2.80
C LYS A 10 -104.67 -1.73 1.55
N GLU A 11 -105.52 -2.38 0.72
CA GLU A 11 -105.03 -2.94 -0.53
C GLU A 11 -104.66 -1.84 -1.56
N LYS A 12 -105.42 -0.77 -1.64
CA LYS A 12 -105.10 0.38 -2.47
C LYS A 12 -103.83 1.14 -1.99
N GLU A 13 -103.65 1.27 -0.68
CA GLU A 13 -102.42 1.87 -0.11
C GLU A 13 -101.22 0.96 -0.34
N LYS A 14 -101.37 -0.34 -0.16
CA LYS A 14 -100.30 -1.32 -0.49
C LYS A 14 -99.92 -1.26 -1.96
N ARG A 15 -100.89 -1.15 -2.90
CA ARG A 15 -100.62 -1.03 -4.34
C ARG A 15 -100.01 0.34 -4.69
N ARG A 16 -100.34 1.41 -3.93
CA ARG A 16 -99.75 2.73 -4.08
C ARG A 16 -98.23 2.68 -3.57
N ALA A 17 -98.02 2.13 -2.38
CA ALA A 17 -96.66 1.96 -1.80
C ALA A 17 -95.77 1.06 -2.68
N SER A 18 -96.35 -0.03 -3.21
CA SER A 18 -95.63 -0.91 -4.13
C SER A 18 -95.28 -0.19 -5.44
N ARG A 19 -96.14 0.64 -6.00
CA ARG A 19 -95.77 1.42 -7.21
C ARG A 19 -94.75 2.49 -6.94
N VAL A 20 -94.80 3.18 -5.80
CA VAL A 20 -93.79 4.15 -5.41
C VAL A 20 -92.50 3.47 -5.18
N LEU A 21 -92.48 2.31 -4.50
CA LEU A 21 -91.28 1.50 -4.28
C LEU A 21 -90.64 1.02 -5.61
N MET A 22 -91.49 0.59 -6.56
CA MET A 22 -91.10 0.18 -7.89
C MET A 22 -90.46 1.35 -8.70
N HIS A 23 -90.99 2.57 -8.55
CA HIS A 23 -90.35 3.74 -9.18
C HIS A 23 -89.00 4.07 -8.55
N PHE A 24 -88.89 3.92 -7.23
CA PHE A 24 -87.58 4.08 -6.57
C PHE A 24 -86.54 3.02 -7.03
N TYR A 25 -86.99 1.75 -7.16
CA TYR A 25 -86.07 0.71 -7.70
C TYR A 25 -85.69 0.99 -9.16
N MET A 26 -86.59 1.40 -10.00
CA MET A 26 -86.33 1.77 -11.39
C MET A 26 -85.37 2.96 -11.49
N LEU A 27 -85.60 3.99 -10.62
CA LEU A 27 -84.67 5.13 -10.54
C LEU A 27 -83.31 4.72 -10.10
N PHE A 28 -83.17 3.84 -9.07
CA PHE A 28 -81.96 3.34 -8.58
C PHE A 28 -81.24 2.49 -9.62
N LEU A 29 -81.95 1.63 -10.33
CA LEU A 29 -81.40 0.83 -11.46
C LEU A 29 -80.94 1.75 -12.58
N ALA A 30 -81.64 2.77 -12.93
CA ALA A 30 -81.23 3.73 -13.96
C ALA A 30 -79.90 4.48 -13.56
N VAL A 31 -79.83 4.92 -12.31
CA VAL A 31 -78.57 5.58 -11.76
C VAL A 31 -77.47 4.60 -11.75
N SER A 32 -77.68 3.33 -11.33
CA SER A 32 -76.65 2.29 -11.34
C SER A 32 -76.11 1.98 -12.75
N LEU A 33 -76.99 1.92 -13.73
CA LEU A 33 -76.61 1.73 -15.14
C LEU A 33 -75.77 2.91 -15.68
N VAL A 34 -76.11 4.15 -15.31
CA VAL A 34 -75.34 5.35 -15.67
C VAL A 34 -73.96 5.31 -15.05
N VAL A 35 -73.85 4.90 -13.77
CA VAL A 35 -72.54 4.76 -13.07
C VAL A 35 -71.76 3.70 -13.71
N ILE A 36 -72.32 2.51 -13.97
CA ILE A 36 -71.61 1.40 -14.66
C ILE A 36 -71.12 1.83 -16.06
N GLY A 37 -72.04 2.46 -16.83
CA GLY A 37 -71.72 3.03 -18.14
C GLY A 37 -70.57 4.04 -18.09
N LYS A 38 -70.58 4.89 -17.05
CA LYS A 38 -69.50 5.85 -16.86
C LYS A 38 -68.14 5.18 -16.47
N ILE A 39 -68.17 4.13 -15.66
CA ILE A 39 -67.03 3.33 -15.32
C ILE A 39 -66.45 2.65 -16.55
N LEU A 40 -67.30 1.99 -17.34
CA LEU A 40 -66.88 1.33 -18.60
C LEU A 40 -66.36 2.37 -19.61
N TYR A 41 -66.96 3.53 -19.73
CA TYR A 41 -66.50 4.62 -20.57
C TYR A 41 -65.11 5.09 -20.12
N ILE A 42 -64.88 5.28 -18.81
CA ILE A 42 -63.56 5.68 -18.28
C ILE A 42 -62.52 4.56 -18.49
N GLN A 43 -62.93 3.31 -18.38
CA GLN A 43 -62.03 2.17 -18.43
C GLN A 43 -61.60 1.78 -19.86
N TYR A 44 -62.49 1.94 -20.86
CA TYR A 44 -62.25 1.42 -22.23
C TYR A 44 -62.24 2.50 -23.32
N ILE A 45 -62.78 3.70 -23.08
CA ILE A 45 -62.97 4.71 -24.15
C ILE A 45 -62.29 6.03 -23.80
N TRP A 46 -62.28 6.40 -22.50
CA TRP A 46 -61.74 7.69 -22.10
C TRP A 46 -60.20 7.66 -22.06
N GLU A 47 -59.57 8.38 -22.98
CA GLU A 47 -58.15 8.65 -22.92
C GLU A 47 -57.91 9.95 -22.16
N PRO A 48 -57.12 9.90 -21.05
CA PRO A 48 -56.80 11.12 -20.31
C PRO A 48 -55.92 12.05 -21.15
N ASN A 49 -56.18 13.35 -21.07
CA ASN A 49 -55.42 14.36 -21.76
C ASN A 49 -53.90 14.14 -21.55
N PRO A 50 -53.08 14.06 -22.61
CA PRO A 50 -51.64 13.81 -22.49
C PRO A 50 -50.88 14.74 -21.53
N LYS A 51 -51.34 15.99 -21.38
CA LYS A 51 -50.79 16.91 -20.37
C LYS A 51 -51.11 16.47 -18.95
N PHE A 52 -52.34 15.99 -18.70
CA PHE A 52 -52.79 15.52 -17.38
C PHE A 52 -52.03 14.23 -16.98
N VAL A 53 -51.78 13.33 -17.92
CA VAL A 53 -51.00 12.09 -17.69
C VAL A 53 -49.54 12.39 -17.41
N LYS A 54 -48.97 13.44 -18.03
CA LYS A 54 -47.58 13.88 -17.76
C LYS A 54 -47.43 14.42 -16.34
N ASP A 55 -48.43 15.11 -15.82
CA ASP A 55 -48.40 15.69 -14.48
C ASP A 55 -48.60 14.63 -13.37
N PHE A 56 -49.26 13.51 -13.67
CA PHE A 56 -49.57 12.43 -12.72
C PHE A 56 -48.62 11.20 -12.83
N LYS A 57 -47.92 10.99 -13.94
CA LYS A 57 -46.89 9.95 -14.00
C LYS A 57 -45.66 10.47 -13.28
N PRO A 58 -45.32 9.94 -12.10
CA PRO A 58 -44.07 10.35 -11.42
C PRO A 58 -42.91 10.09 -12.37
N ALA A 59 -42.13 11.12 -12.63
CA ALA A 59 -40.96 11.00 -13.50
C ALA A 59 -39.99 9.95 -12.90
N LYS A 60 -39.87 8.81 -13.58
CA LYS A 60 -38.88 7.80 -13.22
C LYS A 60 -37.50 8.35 -13.59
N GLN A 61 -36.62 8.41 -12.62
CA GLN A 61 -35.22 8.82 -12.82
C GLN A 61 -34.31 7.61 -12.58
N LYS A 62 -33.49 7.30 -13.56
CA LYS A 62 -32.46 6.27 -13.45
C LYS A 62 -31.34 6.79 -12.55
N GLU A 63 -31.01 6.06 -11.51
CA GLU A 63 -29.91 6.38 -10.59
C GLU A 63 -28.92 5.24 -10.62
N VAL A 64 -27.64 5.58 -10.82
CA VAL A 64 -26.53 4.63 -10.76
C VAL A 64 -26.15 4.46 -9.29
N ILE A 65 -26.05 3.21 -8.85
CA ILE A 65 -25.56 2.85 -7.52
C ILE A 65 -24.06 2.54 -7.70
N GLU A 66 -23.21 3.37 -7.12
CA GLU A 66 -21.77 3.15 -7.16
C GLU A 66 -21.40 2.03 -6.17
N PRO A 67 -20.57 1.06 -6.58
CA PRO A 67 -20.04 0.02 -5.70
C PRO A 67 -19.02 0.61 -4.73
N GLU A 68 -18.80 -0.05 -3.61
CA GLU A 68 -17.68 0.24 -2.73
C GLU A 68 -16.39 -0.39 -3.31
N ARG A 69 -15.33 0.42 -3.39
CA ARG A 69 -14.04 -0.05 -3.87
C ARG A 69 -13.39 -0.94 -2.81
N GLY A 70 -12.97 -2.14 -3.20
CA GLY A 70 -12.32 -3.14 -2.33
C GLY A 70 -11.08 -2.60 -1.62
N THR A 71 -10.75 -3.21 -0.51
CA THR A 71 -9.64 -2.85 0.39
C THR A 71 -8.35 -3.54 -0.05
N ILE A 72 -7.20 -2.93 0.23
CA ILE A 72 -5.89 -3.59 0.09
C ILE A 72 -5.32 -3.74 1.50
N VAL A 73 -4.95 -4.97 1.86
CA VAL A 73 -4.35 -5.31 3.15
C VAL A 73 -2.98 -5.93 2.99
N ASP A 74 -2.15 -5.83 4.03
CA ASP A 74 -0.89 -6.55 4.11
C ASP A 74 -1.10 -8.04 4.45
N HIS A 75 -0.02 -8.80 4.50
CA HIS A 75 -0.04 -10.22 4.88
C HIS A 75 -0.72 -10.48 6.24
N ASN A 76 -0.56 -9.58 7.19
CA ASN A 76 -1.11 -9.66 8.54
C ASN A 76 -2.53 -9.06 8.67
N GLY A 77 -3.14 -8.64 7.56
CA GLY A 77 -4.47 -8.02 7.53
C GLY A 77 -4.50 -6.53 7.88
N LYS A 78 -3.35 -5.84 7.96
CA LYS A 78 -3.30 -4.40 8.19
C LYS A 78 -3.72 -3.63 6.93
N LEU A 79 -4.51 -2.59 7.11
CA LEU A 79 -5.07 -1.79 6.02
C LEU A 79 -3.99 -0.97 5.31
N LEU A 80 -3.71 -1.25 4.04
CA LEU A 80 -2.80 -0.49 3.19
C LEU A 80 -3.51 0.58 2.38
N ALA A 81 -4.71 0.27 1.86
CA ALA A 81 -5.58 1.22 1.18
C ALA A 81 -7.05 0.87 1.43
N ILE A 82 -7.84 1.87 1.83
CA ILE A 82 -9.27 1.72 2.11
C ILE A 82 -10.06 2.90 1.57
N SER A 83 -11.29 2.64 1.10
CA SER A 83 -12.21 3.69 0.71
C SER A 83 -13.05 4.14 1.91
N THR A 84 -13.02 5.41 2.22
CA THR A 84 -13.78 6.00 3.32
C THR A 84 -14.75 7.03 2.77
N PRO A 85 -16.05 6.99 3.15
CA PRO A 85 -17.00 8.01 2.77
C PRO A 85 -16.64 9.34 3.42
N LEU A 86 -16.42 10.33 2.60
CA LEU A 86 -16.33 11.72 3.00
C LEU A 86 -17.53 12.49 2.46
N TYR A 87 -17.76 13.67 2.98
CA TYR A 87 -18.92 14.47 2.64
C TYR A 87 -18.50 15.87 2.23
N ASN A 88 -18.99 16.30 1.07
CA ASN A 88 -18.95 17.70 0.66
C ASN A 88 -20.24 18.36 1.11
N ILE A 89 -20.09 19.49 1.76
CA ILE A 89 -21.20 20.28 2.31
C ILE A 89 -21.41 21.50 1.45
N TYR A 90 -22.62 21.64 0.95
CA TYR A 90 -23.10 22.81 0.23
C TYR A 90 -24.33 23.38 0.92
N MET A 91 -24.64 24.61 0.64
CA MET A 91 -25.82 25.30 1.17
C MET A 91 -26.62 25.96 0.05
N ASP A 92 -27.93 25.72 0.02
CA ASP A 92 -28.85 26.56 -0.71
C ASP A 92 -29.14 27.84 0.12
N CYS A 93 -28.38 28.89 -0.16
CA CYS A 93 -28.53 30.16 0.55
C CYS A 93 -29.82 30.92 0.16
N TYR A 94 -30.49 30.53 -0.94
CA TYR A 94 -31.69 31.18 -1.43
C TYR A 94 -32.98 30.49 -0.96
N VAL A 95 -32.88 29.46 -0.12
CA VAL A 95 -34.02 28.72 0.41
C VAL A 95 -35.03 29.68 1.11
N LEU A 96 -36.31 29.52 0.83
CA LEU A 96 -37.45 30.34 1.33
C LEU A 96 -37.38 31.84 1.01
N LYS A 97 -36.32 32.37 0.37
CA LYS A 97 -36.17 33.81 0.12
C LYS A 97 -37.32 34.39 -0.71
N GLU A 98 -37.71 33.73 -1.79
CA GLU A 98 -38.86 34.15 -2.63
C GLU A 98 -40.16 34.23 -1.82
N HIS A 99 -40.40 33.27 -0.93
CA HIS A 99 -41.58 33.23 -0.07
C HIS A 99 -41.52 34.34 0.98
N HIS A 100 -40.36 34.67 1.52
CA HIS A 100 -40.17 35.79 2.44
C HIS A 100 -40.43 37.13 1.74
N ASP A 101 -39.91 37.32 0.52
CA ASP A 101 -40.06 38.55 -0.24
C ASP A 101 -41.52 38.84 -0.66
N GLN A 102 -42.36 37.79 -0.82
CA GLN A 102 -43.77 37.91 -1.24
C GLN A 102 -44.74 38.17 -0.10
N ASN A 103 -44.39 37.96 1.17
CA ASN A 103 -45.33 37.98 2.33
C ASN A 103 -45.26 39.24 3.19
N GLY A 104 -44.83 40.38 2.66
CA GLY A 104 -44.81 41.68 3.35
C GLY A 104 -44.12 41.65 4.71
N GLU A 105 -44.74 42.26 5.76
CA GLU A 105 -44.15 42.36 7.11
C GLU A 105 -43.84 40.98 7.74
N LYS A 106 -44.70 39.97 7.57
CA LYS A 106 -44.45 38.62 8.06
C LYS A 106 -43.27 37.98 7.34
N GLY A 107 -43.13 38.23 6.05
CA GLY A 107 -41.99 37.77 5.26
C GLY A 107 -40.69 38.41 5.73
N GLN A 108 -40.69 39.70 6.01
CA GLN A 108 -39.53 40.42 6.55
C GLN A 108 -39.12 39.92 7.95
N ALA A 109 -40.06 39.62 8.82
CA ALA A 109 -39.81 39.02 10.13
C ALA A 109 -39.18 37.63 10.00
N ASN A 110 -39.66 36.79 9.08
CA ASN A 110 -39.08 35.46 8.80
C ASN A 110 -37.68 35.56 8.19
N GLU A 111 -37.44 36.54 7.33
CA GLU A 111 -36.10 36.79 6.77
C GLU A 111 -35.09 37.20 7.85
N ASN A 112 -35.48 38.11 8.75
CA ASN A 112 -34.64 38.51 9.85
C ASN A 112 -34.29 37.33 10.77
N LYS A 113 -35.29 36.46 11.06
CA LYS A 113 -35.08 35.23 11.84
C LYS A 113 -34.14 34.27 11.13
N TRP A 114 -34.27 34.10 9.80
CA TRP A 114 -33.39 33.27 9.02
C TRP A 114 -31.93 33.80 9.06
N LEU A 115 -31.75 35.14 8.89
CA LEU A 115 -30.43 35.78 8.95
C LEU A 115 -29.77 35.63 10.34
N SER A 116 -30.54 35.79 11.43
CA SER A 116 -30.03 35.55 12.79
C SER A 116 -29.59 34.11 12.99
N ASN A 117 -30.34 33.14 12.48
CA ASN A 117 -29.89 31.73 12.52
C ASN A 117 -28.67 31.45 11.63
N ALA A 118 -28.53 32.15 10.50
CA ALA A 118 -27.36 32.04 9.63
C ALA A 118 -26.09 32.62 10.29
N GLU A 119 -26.23 33.66 11.11
CA GLU A 119 -25.12 34.18 11.92
C GLU A 119 -24.67 33.15 12.97
N LEU A 120 -25.62 32.57 13.71
CA LEU A 120 -25.35 31.49 14.68
C LEU A 120 -24.74 30.25 13.98
N LEU A 121 -25.26 29.89 12.80
CA LEU A 121 -24.67 28.83 11.96
C LEU A 121 -23.21 29.12 11.63
N SER A 122 -22.89 30.37 11.23
CA SER A 122 -21.53 30.78 10.85
C SER A 122 -20.53 30.61 12.01
N GLY A 123 -20.95 30.97 13.23
CA GLY A 123 -20.15 30.70 14.43
C GLY A 123 -19.99 29.20 14.72
N GLY A 124 -21.02 28.40 14.47
CA GLY A 124 -20.99 26.95 14.57
C GLY A 124 -20.05 26.32 13.54
N LEU A 125 -20.13 26.74 12.28
CA LEU A 125 -19.26 26.28 11.19
C LEU A 125 -17.78 26.50 11.52
N ALA A 126 -17.43 27.72 11.95
CA ALA A 126 -16.04 28.06 12.31
C ALA A 126 -15.50 27.16 13.44
N ARG A 127 -16.33 26.90 14.49
CA ARG A 127 -15.94 26.05 15.62
C ARG A 127 -15.80 24.56 15.23
N THR A 128 -16.69 24.07 14.36
CA THR A 128 -16.69 22.65 13.98
C THR A 128 -15.64 22.33 12.94
N LEU A 129 -15.49 23.16 11.91
CA LEU A 129 -14.61 22.88 10.78
C LEU A 129 -13.16 23.24 11.04
N LYS A 130 -12.90 24.29 11.87
CA LYS A 130 -11.57 24.76 12.25
C LYS A 130 -10.62 24.95 11.06
N GLU A 131 -11.13 25.38 9.91
CA GLU A 131 -10.32 25.61 8.72
C GLU A 131 -9.49 26.90 8.88
N PRO A 132 -8.17 26.86 8.61
CA PRO A 132 -7.32 28.05 8.68
C PRO A 132 -7.83 29.19 7.80
N GLY A 133 -7.94 30.39 8.35
CA GLY A 133 -8.39 31.59 7.64
C GLY A 133 -9.91 31.68 7.38
N LYS A 134 -10.71 30.74 7.89
CA LYS A 134 -12.17 30.75 7.76
C LYS A 134 -12.83 30.85 9.13
N ASP A 135 -12.94 32.05 9.61
CA ASP A 135 -13.61 32.38 10.87
C ASP A 135 -15.13 32.55 10.73
N SER A 136 -15.80 32.90 11.80
CA SER A 136 -17.25 33.16 11.80
C SER A 136 -17.65 34.27 10.82
N LEU A 137 -16.82 35.32 10.68
CA LEU A 137 -17.08 36.41 9.76
C LEU A 137 -16.98 35.99 8.31
N TYR A 138 -16.01 35.12 7.98
CA TYR A 138 -15.90 34.54 6.65
C TYR A 138 -17.18 33.80 6.24
N TYR A 139 -17.67 32.87 7.08
CA TYR A 139 -18.88 32.10 6.77
C TYR A 139 -20.12 32.98 6.74
N TRP A 140 -20.24 33.95 7.63
CA TRP A 140 -21.33 34.91 7.63
C TRP A 140 -21.37 35.71 6.32
N THR A 141 -20.25 36.28 5.92
CA THR A 141 -20.13 37.05 4.68
C THR A 141 -20.47 36.17 3.47
N LEU A 142 -19.92 34.95 3.42
CA LEU A 142 -20.20 33.98 2.34
C LEU A 142 -21.71 33.70 2.22
N ILE A 143 -22.38 33.37 3.33
CA ILE A 143 -23.81 33.02 3.32
C ILE A 143 -24.67 34.23 2.95
N ARG A 144 -24.39 35.40 3.54
CA ARG A 144 -25.13 36.64 3.29
C ARG A 144 -25.00 37.09 1.84
N THR A 145 -23.79 37.15 1.29
CA THR A 145 -23.53 37.53 -0.11
C THR A 145 -24.22 36.56 -1.05
N SER A 146 -24.05 35.26 -0.82
CA SER A 146 -24.66 34.21 -1.64
C SER A 146 -26.20 34.26 -1.61
N ARG A 147 -26.82 34.66 -0.48
CA ARG A 147 -28.25 34.87 -0.39
C ARG A 147 -28.73 36.05 -1.24
N THR A 148 -27.97 37.15 -1.24
CA THR A 148 -28.25 38.31 -2.07
C THR A 148 -28.13 38.01 -3.56
N GLU A 149 -27.09 37.22 -3.91
CA GLU A 149 -26.80 36.79 -5.28
C GLU A 149 -27.67 35.58 -5.75
N ARG A 150 -28.64 35.15 -4.95
CA ARG A 150 -29.58 34.06 -5.24
C ARG A 150 -28.89 32.70 -5.51
N ARG A 151 -27.71 32.44 -4.89
CA ARG A 151 -26.97 31.19 -5.07
C ARG A 151 -27.63 30.05 -4.32
N ARG A 152 -27.91 28.95 -5.03
CA ARG A 152 -28.55 27.75 -4.48
C ARG A 152 -27.58 26.59 -4.21
N TYR A 153 -26.33 26.75 -4.55
CA TYR A 153 -25.31 25.69 -4.40
C TYR A 153 -23.96 26.30 -4.00
N VAL A 154 -23.84 26.66 -2.74
CA VAL A 154 -22.66 27.33 -2.19
C VAL A 154 -21.79 26.33 -1.44
N PRO A 155 -20.52 26.14 -1.81
CA PRO A 155 -19.63 25.24 -1.10
C PRO A 155 -19.29 25.79 0.29
N ILE A 156 -19.57 25.01 1.32
CA ILE A 156 -19.28 25.34 2.74
C ILE A 156 -18.01 24.62 3.19
N ALA A 157 -17.95 23.30 3.00
CA ALA A 157 -16.80 22.49 3.36
C ALA A 157 -16.66 21.31 2.40
N LYS A 158 -15.45 20.79 2.25
CA LYS A 158 -15.17 19.62 1.42
C LYS A 158 -14.43 18.56 2.24
N ASN A 159 -14.69 17.29 1.88
CA ASN A 159 -13.99 16.14 2.44
C ASN A 159 -14.07 16.04 3.98
N ILE A 160 -15.21 16.37 4.58
CA ILE A 160 -15.42 16.18 6.02
C ILE A 160 -15.80 14.74 6.32
N ASP A 161 -15.43 14.26 7.48
CA ASP A 161 -15.80 12.94 7.96
C ASP A 161 -17.25 12.87 8.47
N HIS A 162 -17.71 11.67 8.79
CA HIS A 162 -19.07 11.45 9.28
C HIS A 162 -19.33 12.11 10.63
N GLY A 163 -18.33 12.14 11.52
CA GLY A 163 -18.44 12.77 12.84
C GLY A 163 -18.67 14.28 12.71
N ALA A 164 -17.87 14.96 11.90
CA ALA A 164 -18.05 16.37 11.60
C ALA A 164 -19.43 16.66 10.94
N LEU A 165 -19.87 15.79 10.02
CA LEU A 165 -21.21 15.92 9.43
C LEU A 165 -22.33 15.85 10.49
N LEU A 166 -22.22 14.93 11.45
CA LEU A 166 -23.20 14.82 12.53
C LEU A 166 -23.23 16.08 13.40
N GLU A 167 -22.09 16.67 13.71
CA GLU A 167 -22.00 17.94 14.44
C GLU A 167 -22.57 19.09 13.63
N LEU A 168 -22.30 19.19 12.33
CA LEU A 168 -22.88 20.21 11.45
C LEU A 168 -24.41 20.12 11.38
N ARG A 169 -24.98 18.92 11.40
CA ARG A 169 -26.45 18.72 11.39
C ARG A 169 -27.15 19.20 12.66
N LYS A 170 -26.41 19.43 13.76
CA LYS A 170 -26.97 19.99 15.00
C LYS A 170 -27.07 21.52 14.96
N LEU A 171 -26.38 22.17 14.04
CA LEU A 171 -26.30 23.62 13.95
C LEU A 171 -27.62 24.26 13.48
N PRO A 172 -27.93 25.49 13.86
CA PRO A 172 -29.09 26.24 13.36
C PRO A 172 -29.16 26.22 11.84
N LEU A 173 -30.32 26.17 11.25
CA LEU A 173 -30.66 25.94 9.85
C LEU A 173 -30.29 24.51 9.39
N PHE A 174 -29.13 23.99 9.67
CA PHE A 174 -28.69 22.65 9.23
C PHE A 174 -29.41 21.51 9.97
N ASN A 175 -30.02 21.79 11.11
CA ASN A 175 -30.91 20.88 11.83
C ASN A 175 -32.34 20.84 11.23
N LEU A 176 -32.64 21.67 10.24
CA LEU A 176 -33.90 21.70 9.54
C LEU A 176 -33.86 20.86 8.25
N PRO A 177 -35.04 20.43 7.74
CA PRO A 177 -35.10 19.77 6.44
C PRO A 177 -34.52 20.64 5.33
N LYS A 178 -33.94 20.01 4.29
CA LYS A 178 -33.25 20.68 3.16
C LYS A 178 -34.02 21.88 2.60
N HIS A 179 -35.34 21.74 2.42
CA HIS A 179 -36.21 22.79 1.85
C HIS A 179 -36.46 23.98 2.80
N LYS A 180 -36.04 23.90 4.07
CA LYS A 180 -36.13 24.97 5.06
C LYS A 180 -34.78 25.50 5.50
N GLY A 181 -33.79 24.59 5.69
CA GLY A 181 -32.47 24.90 6.18
C GLY A 181 -31.39 25.06 5.12
N GLY A 182 -31.62 24.51 3.93
CA GLY A 182 -30.74 24.66 2.79
C GLY A 182 -29.52 23.73 2.78
N LEU A 183 -29.33 22.82 3.77
CA LEU A 183 -28.21 21.89 3.81
C LEU A 183 -28.25 20.90 2.63
N ILE A 184 -27.16 20.82 1.87
CA ILE A 184 -26.94 19.85 0.81
C ILE A 184 -25.68 19.06 1.15
N VAL A 185 -25.82 17.74 1.24
CA VAL A 185 -24.74 16.82 1.58
C VAL A 185 -24.51 15.89 0.39
N GLU A 186 -23.29 15.86 -0.10
CA GLU A 186 -22.86 14.94 -1.14
C GLU A 186 -21.81 13.98 -0.59
N LYS A 187 -22.10 12.67 -0.67
CA LYS A 187 -21.12 11.63 -0.34
C LYS A 187 -20.10 11.55 -1.45
N VAL A 188 -18.82 11.53 -1.07
CA VAL A 188 -17.68 11.34 -1.95
C VAL A 188 -16.79 10.27 -1.33
N ASP A 189 -16.58 9.19 -2.03
CA ASP A 189 -15.66 8.15 -1.56
C ASP A 189 -14.21 8.58 -1.84
N ARG A 190 -13.41 8.63 -0.78
CA ARG A 190 -11.99 8.97 -0.85
C ARG A 190 -11.14 7.78 -0.50
N ARG A 191 -10.17 7.47 -1.36
CA ARG A 191 -9.16 6.46 -1.10
C ARG A 191 -8.14 6.96 -0.10
N LEU A 192 -8.07 6.30 1.06
CA LEU A 192 -7.12 6.61 2.13
C LEU A 192 -6.01 5.56 2.14
N TYR A 193 -4.81 6.03 2.48
CA TYR A 193 -3.60 5.23 2.61
C TYR A 193 -3.06 5.47 4.03
N PRO A 194 -3.39 4.59 5.00
CA PRO A 194 -3.10 4.82 6.42
C PRO A 194 -1.61 5.07 6.72
N TYR A 195 -0.73 4.46 5.92
CA TYR A 195 0.73 4.61 6.07
C TYR A 195 1.34 5.71 5.17
N GLY A 196 0.51 6.59 4.62
CA GLY A 196 0.95 7.75 3.84
C GLY A 196 1.76 7.38 2.59
N ASN A 197 3.04 7.72 2.59
CA ASN A 197 3.94 7.47 1.45
C ASN A 197 4.68 6.13 1.51
N LEU A 198 4.51 5.33 2.58
CA LEU A 198 5.16 4.03 2.70
C LEU A 198 4.57 3.04 1.68
N ALA A 199 5.43 2.36 0.91
CA ALA A 199 5.07 1.46 -0.18
C ALA A 199 4.14 2.10 -1.24
N ARG A 200 4.19 3.41 -1.39
CA ARG A 200 3.23 4.15 -2.22
C ARG A 200 3.27 3.74 -3.69
N ARG A 201 4.45 3.41 -4.22
CA ARG A 201 4.60 2.95 -5.61
C ARG A 201 4.11 1.52 -5.80
N VAL A 202 4.27 0.70 -4.80
CA VAL A 202 3.85 -0.71 -4.80
C VAL A 202 2.33 -0.82 -4.64
N ILE A 203 1.76 -0.17 -3.62
CA ILE A 203 0.30 -0.08 -3.45
C ILE A 203 -0.31 0.63 -4.66
N GLY A 204 0.27 1.74 -5.07
CA GLY A 204 -0.11 2.47 -6.26
C GLY A 204 -1.32 3.39 -6.09
N TYR A 205 -1.88 3.77 -7.23
CA TYR A 205 -3.06 4.64 -7.33
C TYR A 205 -3.63 4.60 -8.75
N VAL A 206 -4.87 5.01 -8.89
CA VAL A 206 -5.51 5.30 -10.17
C VAL A 206 -5.82 6.79 -10.20
N LYS A 207 -5.33 7.47 -11.23
CA LYS A 207 -5.59 8.89 -11.47
C LYS A 207 -6.43 9.03 -12.73
N ASN A 208 -7.51 9.83 -12.65
CA ASN A 208 -8.53 10.01 -13.69
C ASN A 208 -9.29 8.71 -14.01
N ASN A 209 -10.46 8.54 -13.39
CA ASN A 209 -11.31 7.35 -13.56
C ASN A 209 -11.97 7.23 -14.96
N ASN A 210 -11.68 8.12 -15.91
CA ASN A 210 -12.17 8.02 -17.27
C ASN A 210 -11.27 7.10 -18.08
N ASP A 211 -11.82 6.03 -18.62
CA ASP A 211 -11.14 4.85 -19.18
C ASP A 211 -10.03 5.10 -20.22
N THR A 212 -10.00 6.24 -20.88
CA THR A 212 -9.04 6.51 -21.97
C THR A 212 -7.76 7.23 -21.55
N SER A 213 -7.72 7.84 -20.37
CA SER A 213 -6.56 8.61 -19.87
C SER A 213 -6.15 8.24 -18.43
N ALA A 214 -6.65 7.13 -17.91
CA ALA A 214 -6.35 6.71 -16.55
C ALA A 214 -4.90 6.25 -16.41
N ILE A 215 -4.21 6.79 -15.42
CA ILE A 215 -2.87 6.34 -15.03
C ILE A 215 -3.03 5.26 -13.95
N HIS A 216 -2.64 4.06 -14.31
CA HIS A 216 -2.70 2.87 -13.47
C HIS A 216 -1.31 2.56 -12.90
N VAL A 217 -1.17 2.56 -11.58
CA VAL A 217 0.10 2.33 -10.90
C VAL A 217 -0.07 1.31 -9.78
N GLY A 218 0.89 0.41 -9.65
CA GLY A 218 0.97 -0.56 -8.56
C GLY A 218 -0.19 -1.54 -8.53
N ILE A 219 -0.48 -2.09 -7.35
CA ILE A 219 -1.60 -3.02 -7.10
C ILE A 219 -2.94 -2.36 -7.44
N GLU A 220 -3.15 -1.12 -7.02
CA GLU A 220 -4.34 -0.33 -7.35
C GLU A 220 -4.60 -0.24 -8.86
N GLY A 221 -3.53 -0.13 -9.64
CA GLY A 221 -3.63 -0.05 -11.09
C GLY A 221 -3.81 -1.41 -11.75
N LYS A 222 -3.01 -2.39 -11.36
CA LYS A 222 -3.03 -3.75 -11.93
C LYS A 222 -4.38 -4.44 -11.71
N TYR A 223 -4.93 -4.30 -10.52
CA TYR A 223 -6.19 -4.93 -10.10
C TYR A 223 -7.37 -3.96 -10.07
N HIS A 224 -7.29 -2.87 -10.85
CA HIS A 224 -8.32 -1.81 -10.86
C HIS A 224 -9.73 -2.34 -11.05
N TYR A 225 -9.94 -3.22 -12.02
CA TYR A 225 -11.28 -3.76 -12.34
C TYR A 225 -11.86 -4.61 -11.21
N LEU A 226 -11.03 -5.41 -10.54
CA LEU A 226 -11.46 -6.21 -9.39
C LEU A 226 -11.79 -5.34 -8.19
N LEU A 227 -10.92 -4.36 -7.89
CA LEU A 227 -11.12 -3.42 -6.79
C LEU A 227 -12.32 -2.49 -7.01
N HIS A 228 -12.67 -2.15 -8.26
CA HIS A 228 -13.71 -1.17 -8.55
C HIS A 228 -15.12 -1.72 -8.32
N GLY A 229 -15.34 -3.02 -8.53
CA GLY A 229 -16.67 -3.64 -8.51
C GLY A 229 -17.55 -3.25 -9.69
N THR A 230 -18.81 -3.66 -9.63
CA THR A 230 -19.79 -3.48 -10.71
C THR A 230 -20.92 -2.53 -10.26
N LYS A 231 -21.20 -1.50 -11.10
CA LYS A 231 -22.25 -0.52 -10.81
C LYS A 231 -23.63 -1.14 -10.86
N GLY A 232 -24.45 -0.79 -9.89
CA GLY A 232 -25.86 -1.11 -9.85
C GLY A 232 -26.73 -0.03 -10.51
N LEU A 233 -28.00 -0.37 -10.73
CA LEU A 233 -29.00 0.53 -11.30
C LEU A 233 -30.28 0.47 -10.49
N ALA A 234 -30.78 1.62 -10.08
CA ALA A 234 -32.07 1.76 -9.44
C ALA A 234 -32.95 2.78 -10.18
N TRP A 235 -34.24 2.50 -10.27
CA TRP A 235 -35.22 3.50 -10.69
C TRP A 235 -35.80 4.16 -9.44
N LYS A 236 -35.76 5.47 -9.37
CA LYS A 236 -36.41 6.25 -8.31
C LYS A 236 -37.62 7.00 -8.86
N LYS A 237 -38.78 6.82 -8.24
CA LYS A 237 -39.98 7.63 -8.49
C LYS A 237 -39.88 8.92 -7.68
N LYS A 238 -40.09 10.05 -8.32
CA LYS A 238 -40.24 11.34 -7.64
C LYS A 238 -41.69 11.43 -7.14
N THR A 239 -41.89 11.17 -5.86
CA THR A 239 -43.22 11.11 -5.26
C THR A 239 -43.75 12.49 -4.87
N ASP A 240 -42.87 13.46 -4.64
CA ASP A 240 -43.16 14.86 -4.37
C ASP A 240 -41.91 15.70 -4.69
N LYS A 241 -42.03 17.03 -4.69
CA LYS A 241 -40.92 17.95 -5.03
C LYS A 241 -39.62 17.69 -4.24
N SER A 242 -39.69 16.93 -3.15
CA SER A 242 -38.52 16.68 -2.25
C SER A 242 -38.23 15.20 -1.95
N SER A 243 -39.08 14.25 -2.26
CA SER A 243 -38.89 12.83 -1.86
C SER A 243 -38.72 11.94 -3.08
N LYS A 244 -37.62 11.18 -3.12
CA LYS A 244 -37.38 10.11 -4.09
C LYS A 244 -37.58 8.78 -3.37
N ILE A 245 -38.54 7.98 -3.78
CA ILE A 245 -38.77 6.63 -3.29
C ILE A 245 -38.18 5.66 -4.30
N GLN A 246 -37.44 4.68 -3.83
CA GLN A 246 -36.88 3.61 -4.66
C GLN A 246 -38.04 2.78 -5.23
N ASP A 247 -38.09 2.64 -6.55
CA ASP A 247 -39.04 1.75 -7.21
C ASP A 247 -38.48 0.34 -7.17
N VAL A 248 -39.06 -0.53 -6.35
CA VAL A 248 -38.68 -1.95 -6.24
C VAL A 248 -39.38 -2.69 -7.37
N ASP A 249 -39.01 -2.40 -8.60
CA ASP A 249 -39.49 -3.09 -9.79
C ASP A 249 -38.40 -4.06 -10.31
N SER A 250 -38.77 -5.00 -11.15
CA SER A 250 -37.88 -6.06 -11.76
C SER A 250 -36.64 -5.55 -12.49
N THR A 251 -36.41 -4.26 -12.52
CA THR A 251 -35.26 -3.57 -13.13
C THR A 251 -34.19 -3.09 -12.13
N TYR A 252 -34.30 -3.47 -10.85
CA TYR A 252 -33.26 -3.19 -9.85
C TYR A 252 -32.09 -4.13 -10.07
N ILE A 253 -30.90 -3.55 -10.31
CA ILE A 253 -29.62 -4.26 -10.35
C ILE A 253 -28.84 -3.77 -9.14
N SER A 254 -28.52 -4.64 -8.20
CA SER A 254 -27.67 -4.30 -7.07
C SER A 254 -26.25 -3.98 -7.55
N ALA A 255 -25.58 -3.04 -6.89
CA ALA A 255 -24.15 -2.88 -7.06
C ALA A 255 -23.42 -4.08 -6.42
N GLU A 256 -22.38 -4.57 -7.06
CA GLU A 256 -21.47 -5.56 -6.51
C GLU A 256 -20.19 -4.85 -6.08
N ASN A 257 -19.87 -4.91 -4.79
CA ASN A 257 -18.67 -4.29 -4.26
C ASN A 257 -17.40 -4.91 -4.86
N GLY A 258 -16.32 -4.13 -4.92
CA GLY A 258 -15.04 -4.62 -5.38
C GLY A 258 -14.45 -5.66 -4.43
N ALA A 259 -13.63 -6.55 -4.99
CA ALA A 259 -12.88 -7.54 -4.24
C ALA A 259 -11.79 -6.88 -3.40
N ASP A 260 -11.54 -7.41 -2.22
CA ASP A 260 -10.39 -7.06 -1.39
C ASP A 260 -9.14 -7.80 -1.86
N ILE A 261 -7.99 -7.18 -1.72
CA ILE A 261 -6.70 -7.77 -2.11
C ILE A 261 -5.83 -7.90 -0.86
N ARG A 262 -5.48 -9.13 -0.53
CA ARG A 262 -4.44 -9.44 0.45
C ARG A 262 -3.11 -9.53 -0.26
N THR A 263 -2.14 -8.74 0.21
CA THR A 263 -0.79 -8.72 -0.35
C THR A 263 0.16 -9.58 0.49
N THR A 264 1.29 -9.96 -0.09
CA THR A 264 2.36 -10.63 0.65
C THR A 264 3.21 -9.66 1.46
N LEU A 265 3.01 -8.34 1.30
CA LEU A 265 3.76 -7.32 2.05
C LEU A 265 3.55 -7.48 3.55
N ASP A 266 4.61 -7.28 4.31
CA ASP A 266 4.55 -6.97 5.73
C ASP A 266 4.90 -5.49 5.93
N ILE A 267 3.95 -4.70 6.39
CA ILE A 267 4.14 -3.25 6.50
C ILE A 267 5.22 -2.87 7.52
N ASN A 268 5.50 -3.72 8.52
CA ASN A 268 6.56 -3.47 9.47
C ASN A 268 7.94 -3.73 8.86
N ILE A 269 8.08 -4.85 8.10
CA ILE A 269 9.32 -5.13 7.35
C ILE A 269 9.54 -4.07 6.26
N GLN A 270 8.47 -3.61 5.61
CA GLN A 270 8.50 -2.50 4.66
C GLN A 270 9.02 -1.20 5.31
N ASP A 271 8.53 -0.86 6.50
CA ASP A 271 8.95 0.34 7.25
C ASP A 271 10.42 0.25 7.70
N ILE A 272 10.85 -0.92 8.16
CA ILE A 272 12.24 -1.19 8.51
C ILE A 272 13.15 -0.96 7.29
N ALA A 273 12.76 -1.51 6.13
CA ALA A 273 13.53 -1.39 4.89
C ALA A 273 13.57 0.05 4.38
N ASP A 274 12.43 0.76 4.40
CA ASP A 274 12.33 2.16 3.97
C ASP A 274 13.19 3.08 4.84
N LYS A 275 13.07 2.97 6.17
CA LYS A 275 13.87 3.74 7.13
C LYS A 275 15.38 3.47 7.00
N ALA A 276 15.76 2.21 6.84
CA ALA A 276 17.16 1.82 6.66
C ALA A 276 17.73 2.43 5.38
N LEU A 277 17.00 2.35 4.26
CA LEU A 277 17.44 2.91 2.99
C LEU A 277 17.53 4.44 3.05
N ARG A 278 16.51 5.14 3.55
CA ARG A 278 16.51 6.60 3.71
C ARG A 278 17.67 7.10 4.54
N LYS A 279 17.88 6.50 5.71
CA LYS A 279 18.98 6.83 6.62
C LYS A 279 20.35 6.77 5.91
N ASN A 280 20.62 5.66 5.24
CA ASN A 280 21.92 5.42 4.62
C ASN A 280 22.11 6.20 3.31
N MET A 281 21.04 6.45 2.56
CA MET A 281 21.08 7.35 1.40
C MET A 281 21.30 8.82 1.81
N ALA A 282 20.69 9.26 2.89
CA ALA A 282 20.87 10.63 3.41
C ALA A 282 22.30 10.87 3.90
N ALA A 283 22.94 9.85 4.45
CA ALA A 283 24.35 9.92 4.89
C ALA A 283 25.36 10.04 3.74
N ASN A 284 24.94 9.79 2.48
CA ASN A 284 25.82 9.85 1.30
C ASN A 284 25.23 10.76 0.20
N GLN A 285 25.77 11.97 0.09
CA GLN A 285 25.27 12.99 -0.84
C GLN A 285 25.31 12.58 -2.33
N HIS A 286 26.17 11.64 -2.70
CA HIS A 286 26.34 11.17 -4.09
C HIS A 286 25.22 10.22 -4.51
N ILE A 287 24.53 9.57 -3.57
CA ILE A 287 23.42 8.65 -3.87
C ILE A 287 22.15 9.46 -4.16
N LYS A 288 21.55 9.18 -5.31
CA LYS A 288 20.35 9.84 -5.80
C LYS A 288 19.12 8.93 -5.79
N GLU A 289 19.33 7.63 -5.95
CA GLU A 289 18.26 6.66 -6.05
C GLU A 289 18.68 5.37 -5.34
N GLY A 290 17.68 4.58 -4.91
CA GLY A 290 17.93 3.28 -4.33
C GLY A 290 16.68 2.43 -4.25
N CYS A 291 16.86 1.11 -4.24
CA CYS A 291 15.76 0.18 -4.00
C CYS A 291 16.18 -0.96 -3.07
N VAL A 292 15.18 -1.53 -2.42
CA VAL A 292 15.29 -2.73 -1.58
C VAL A 292 14.19 -3.70 -1.97
N VAL A 293 14.51 -4.98 -2.05
CA VAL A 293 13.54 -6.07 -2.12
C VAL A 293 13.86 -7.05 -1.01
N ILE A 294 12.86 -7.48 -0.25
CA ILE A 294 12.94 -8.54 0.74
C ILE A 294 11.95 -9.64 0.36
N MET A 295 12.43 -10.85 0.20
CA MET A 295 11.68 -12.02 -0.21
C MET A 295 11.70 -13.09 0.88
N ASP A 296 10.60 -13.76 1.09
CA ASP A 296 10.52 -15.01 1.83
C ASP A 296 11.24 -16.12 1.05
N VAL A 297 12.12 -16.86 1.73
CA VAL A 297 12.96 -17.86 1.06
C VAL A 297 12.15 -19.03 0.54
N LYS A 298 11.20 -19.52 1.31
CA LYS A 298 10.45 -20.74 0.99
C LYS A 298 9.35 -20.55 -0.05
N THR A 299 8.71 -19.38 -0.03
CA THR A 299 7.55 -19.10 -0.86
C THR A 299 7.85 -18.22 -2.07
N GLY A 300 8.88 -17.38 -1.99
CA GLY A 300 9.14 -16.33 -2.99
C GLY A 300 8.26 -15.08 -2.81
N ALA A 301 7.44 -15.02 -1.75
CA ALA A 301 6.60 -13.89 -1.42
C ALA A 301 7.42 -12.62 -1.15
N ILE A 302 7.02 -11.50 -1.74
CA ILE A 302 7.67 -10.21 -1.51
C ILE A 302 7.15 -9.62 -0.21
N ARG A 303 7.99 -9.59 0.83
CA ARG A 303 7.64 -9.01 2.14
C ARG A 303 7.85 -7.50 2.20
N ALA A 304 8.81 -6.99 1.42
CA ALA A 304 9.02 -5.55 1.26
C ALA A 304 9.60 -5.22 -0.12
N MET A 305 9.16 -4.07 -0.66
CA MET A 305 9.70 -3.52 -1.90
C MET A 305 9.72 -2.00 -1.80
N VAL A 306 10.91 -1.42 -1.65
CA VAL A 306 11.15 0.01 -1.49
C VAL A 306 11.83 0.56 -2.73
N ASN A 307 11.39 1.71 -3.22
CA ASN A 307 11.98 2.39 -4.37
C ASN A 307 12.07 3.89 -4.10
N LEU A 308 13.23 4.41 -3.79
CA LEU A 308 13.44 5.80 -3.41
C LEU A 308 14.23 6.57 -4.45
N GLN A 309 13.75 7.76 -4.79
CA GLN A 309 14.44 8.73 -5.63
C GLN A 309 14.46 10.08 -4.94
N LYS A 310 15.63 10.74 -4.96
CA LYS A 310 15.82 12.07 -4.40
C LYS A 310 15.29 13.12 -5.37
N ASP A 311 14.38 13.96 -4.92
CA ASP A 311 13.84 15.08 -5.70
C ASP A 311 14.79 16.30 -5.67
N SER A 312 14.42 17.37 -6.38
CA SER A 312 15.18 18.62 -6.46
C SER A 312 15.28 19.35 -5.11
N LEU A 313 14.34 19.11 -4.19
CA LEU A 313 14.32 19.69 -2.85
C LEU A 313 15.11 18.85 -1.83
N GLY A 314 15.59 17.67 -2.25
CA GLY A 314 16.35 16.78 -1.40
C GLY A 314 15.53 15.72 -0.69
N ASN A 315 14.21 15.67 -0.87
CA ASN A 315 13.33 14.66 -0.28
C ASN A 315 13.40 13.34 -1.07
N PHE A 316 13.19 12.23 -0.37
CA PHE A 316 13.11 10.91 -0.98
C PHE A 316 11.66 10.50 -1.22
N ASN A 317 11.30 10.28 -2.47
CA ASN A 317 9.95 9.88 -2.90
C ASN A 317 10.01 8.62 -3.75
N GLU A 318 8.92 7.85 -3.76
CA GLU A 318 8.77 6.71 -4.65
C GLU A 318 8.20 7.18 -6.00
N ALA A 319 9.01 7.14 -7.07
CA ALA A 319 8.61 7.61 -8.40
C ALA A 319 8.48 6.47 -9.44
N PHE A 320 9.38 5.51 -9.43
CA PHE A 320 9.45 4.40 -10.37
C PHE A 320 9.83 3.11 -9.66
N ASN A 321 9.26 1.96 -10.06
CA ASN A 321 9.62 0.66 -9.51
C ASN A 321 10.95 0.17 -10.12
N MET A 322 12.07 0.65 -9.58
CA MET A 322 13.41 0.28 -10.03
C MET A 322 13.70 -1.20 -9.80
N ALA A 323 13.16 -1.76 -8.72
CA ALA A 323 13.41 -3.14 -8.35
C ALA A 323 12.96 -4.14 -9.43
N ALA A 324 11.81 -3.90 -10.05
CA ALA A 324 11.26 -4.75 -11.10
C ALA A 324 11.51 -4.22 -12.53
N GLY A 325 11.68 -2.90 -12.69
CA GLY A 325 11.63 -2.24 -14.00
C GLY A 325 12.96 -1.70 -14.52
N ARG A 326 14.06 -1.74 -13.74
CA ARG A 326 15.37 -1.21 -14.16
C ARG A 326 16.41 -2.32 -14.30
N PRO A 327 16.45 -3.05 -15.42
CA PRO A 327 17.54 -3.98 -15.68
C PRO A 327 18.85 -3.21 -15.93
N GLY A 328 19.92 -3.68 -15.37
CA GLY A 328 21.25 -3.10 -15.51
C GLY A 328 22.32 -4.17 -15.36
N GLU A 329 23.57 -3.77 -15.54
CA GLU A 329 24.72 -4.63 -15.32
C GLU A 329 24.88 -4.88 -13.81
N PRO A 330 24.71 -6.13 -13.31
CA PRO A 330 24.73 -6.41 -11.88
C PRO A 330 26.14 -6.33 -11.27
N GLY A 331 27.18 -6.38 -12.10
CA GLY A 331 28.56 -6.41 -11.65
C GLY A 331 28.88 -7.63 -10.78
N SER A 332 29.73 -7.48 -9.78
CA SER A 332 30.30 -8.59 -8.99
C SER A 332 29.31 -9.46 -8.22
N ILE A 333 28.05 -9.07 -8.08
CA ILE A 333 27.03 -9.98 -7.52
C ILE A 333 26.73 -11.13 -8.49
N PHE A 334 26.96 -10.94 -9.79
CA PHE A 334 26.79 -11.98 -10.81
C PHE A 334 27.83 -13.09 -10.70
N LYS A 335 28.96 -12.89 -10.00
CA LYS A 335 29.94 -13.94 -9.74
C LYS A 335 29.39 -15.14 -8.99
N ALA A 336 28.27 -14.96 -8.24
CA ALA A 336 27.56 -16.07 -7.64
C ALA A 336 26.89 -16.93 -8.72
N VAL A 337 26.32 -16.31 -9.79
CA VAL A 337 25.76 -17.04 -10.94
C VAL A 337 26.85 -17.85 -11.63
N THR A 338 27.99 -17.22 -11.93
CA THR A 338 29.17 -17.88 -12.54
C THR A 338 29.68 -19.03 -11.69
N MET A 339 29.76 -18.83 -10.37
CA MET A 339 30.24 -19.85 -9.45
C MET A 339 29.24 -21.01 -9.34
N THR A 340 27.92 -20.73 -9.37
CA THR A 340 26.88 -21.77 -9.43
C THR A 340 27.09 -22.65 -10.64
N THR A 341 27.25 -22.04 -11.81
CA THR A 341 27.47 -22.74 -13.08
C THR A 341 28.72 -23.65 -13.01
N LEU A 342 29.85 -23.10 -12.61
CA LEU A 342 31.11 -23.84 -12.53
C LEU A 342 31.11 -24.99 -11.50
N LEU A 343 30.44 -24.79 -10.35
CA LEU A 343 30.31 -25.83 -9.31
C LEU A 343 29.33 -26.93 -9.73
N GLU A 344 28.18 -26.57 -10.29
CA GLU A 344 27.15 -27.54 -10.72
C GLU A 344 27.64 -28.39 -11.89
N ASP A 345 28.41 -27.80 -12.83
CA ASP A 345 29.05 -28.50 -13.92
C ASP A 345 30.35 -29.27 -13.47
N LYS A 346 30.63 -29.25 -12.16
CA LYS A 346 31.79 -29.95 -11.55
C LYS A 346 33.14 -29.56 -12.17
N LYS A 347 33.23 -28.36 -12.73
CA LYS A 347 34.48 -27.82 -13.31
C LYS A 347 35.46 -27.39 -12.24
N ILE A 348 35.01 -26.98 -11.05
CA ILE A 348 35.84 -26.49 -9.93
C ILE A 348 35.31 -26.98 -8.58
N GLY A 349 36.18 -26.87 -7.55
CA GLY A 349 35.80 -26.88 -6.14
C GLY A 349 36.24 -25.56 -5.48
N LEU A 350 35.81 -25.32 -4.24
CA LEU A 350 36.16 -24.09 -3.51
C LEU A 350 37.68 -23.92 -3.32
N GLU A 351 38.40 -25.02 -3.10
CA GLU A 351 39.84 -25.04 -2.84
C GLU A 351 40.68 -25.19 -4.12
N THR A 352 40.02 -25.26 -5.30
CA THR A 352 40.74 -25.26 -6.59
C THR A 352 41.61 -24.01 -6.65
N ARG A 353 42.92 -24.21 -6.90
CA ARG A 353 43.91 -23.12 -6.98
C ARG A 353 44.26 -22.81 -8.42
N ILE A 354 44.31 -21.53 -8.73
CA ILE A 354 44.68 -21.00 -10.05
C ILE A 354 45.87 -20.07 -9.94
N PRO A 355 46.76 -20.01 -10.97
CA PRO A 355 47.85 -19.05 -11.03
C PRO A 355 47.30 -17.61 -11.01
N THR A 356 47.95 -16.75 -10.23
CA THR A 356 47.52 -15.36 -10.10
C THR A 356 47.95 -14.47 -11.27
N ASN A 357 49.05 -14.78 -11.92
CA ASN A 357 49.64 -14.04 -13.04
C ASN A 357 49.62 -12.50 -12.83
N SER A 358 49.79 -12.06 -11.59
CA SER A 358 49.72 -10.66 -11.17
C SER A 358 48.39 -9.97 -11.61
N GLY A 359 47.33 -10.73 -11.76
CA GLY A 359 45.99 -10.21 -12.16
C GLY A 359 45.87 -9.86 -13.64
N ILE A 360 46.79 -10.32 -14.50
CA ILE A 360 46.81 -9.99 -15.93
C ILE A 360 46.35 -11.20 -16.77
N MET A 361 45.36 -10.97 -17.62
CA MET A 361 44.91 -11.88 -18.69
C MET A 361 45.79 -11.64 -19.92
N LYS A 362 46.85 -12.43 -20.11
CA LYS A 362 47.86 -12.20 -21.19
C LYS A 362 47.27 -12.26 -22.61
N GLU A 363 46.17 -12.94 -22.78
CA GLU A 363 45.46 -13.12 -24.04
C GLU A 363 44.70 -11.85 -24.52
N TYR A 364 44.60 -10.86 -23.64
CA TYR A 364 43.85 -9.61 -23.91
C TYR A 364 44.71 -8.38 -23.63
N PRO A 365 44.62 -7.32 -24.44
CA PRO A 365 45.25 -6.03 -24.13
C PRO A 365 44.77 -5.47 -22.80
N ILE A 366 45.63 -4.89 -21.96
CA ILE A 366 45.28 -4.30 -20.66
C ILE A 366 44.21 -3.20 -20.77
N LYS A 367 44.15 -2.47 -21.89
CA LYS A 367 43.12 -1.47 -22.16
C LYS A 367 41.71 -2.07 -22.33
N GLU A 368 41.63 -3.35 -22.76
CA GLU A 368 40.35 -4.08 -22.93
C GLU A 368 40.02 -4.85 -21.63
N VAL A 369 41.03 -5.51 -21.05
CA VAL A 369 40.89 -6.27 -19.81
C VAL A 369 41.90 -5.73 -18.80
N PRO A 370 41.49 -4.77 -17.95
CA PRO A 370 42.38 -4.17 -16.96
C PRO A 370 42.93 -5.19 -15.97
N GLN A 371 44.15 -4.93 -15.52
CA GLN A 371 44.79 -5.69 -14.43
C GLN A 371 43.91 -5.66 -13.18
N ASP A 372 43.87 -6.78 -12.48
CA ASP A 372 43.08 -6.91 -11.25
C ASP A 372 43.92 -6.50 -10.03
N GLU A 373 43.65 -5.32 -9.49
CA GLU A 373 44.30 -4.76 -8.32
C GLU A 373 44.14 -5.64 -7.06
N TYR A 374 43.01 -6.37 -6.92
CA TYR A 374 42.80 -7.28 -5.79
C TYR A 374 43.81 -8.41 -5.80
N ILE A 375 44.17 -8.95 -6.97
CA ILE A 375 45.20 -9.96 -7.11
C ILE A 375 46.60 -9.39 -6.84
N VAL A 376 46.89 -8.19 -7.34
CA VAL A 376 48.17 -7.51 -7.06
C VAL A 376 48.34 -7.33 -5.54
N ASN A 377 47.34 -6.86 -4.86
CA ASN A 377 47.33 -6.69 -3.40
C ASN A 377 47.44 -8.05 -2.66
N TYR A 378 46.72 -9.08 -3.14
CA TYR A 378 46.80 -10.42 -2.59
C TYR A 378 48.25 -10.95 -2.67
N GLU A 379 48.92 -10.93 -3.86
CA GLU A 379 50.30 -11.35 -4.05
C GLU A 379 51.28 -10.56 -3.17
N LYS A 380 51.09 -9.26 -3.05
CA LYS A 380 51.89 -8.37 -2.20
C LYS A 380 51.83 -8.78 -0.74
N ASN A 381 50.64 -9.11 -0.25
CA ASN A 381 50.43 -9.40 1.16
C ASN A 381 50.76 -10.83 1.54
N THR A 382 50.47 -11.82 0.68
CA THR A 382 50.69 -13.25 0.97
C THR A 382 51.98 -13.80 0.41
N LYS A 383 52.57 -13.17 -0.60
CA LYS A 383 53.69 -13.66 -1.43
C LYS A 383 53.36 -14.93 -2.25
N GLU A 384 52.07 -15.34 -2.26
CA GLU A 384 51.61 -16.50 -3.01
C GLU A 384 51.39 -16.16 -4.50
N LYS A 385 51.70 -17.12 -5.39
CA LYS A 385 51.48 -17.01 -6.85
C LYS A 385 50.32 -17.84 -7.35
N THR A 386 49.53 -18.41 -6.42
CA THR A 386 48.27 -19.09 -6.69
C THR A 386 47.25 -18.68 -5.68
N ILE A 387 45.98 -18.66 -6.08
CA ILE A 387 44.85 -18.27 -5.22
C ILE A 387 43.75 -19.33 -5.31
N SER A 388 43.11 -19.67 -4.18
CA SER A 388 41.95 -20.55 -4.21
C SER A 388 40.71 -19.81 -4.73
N VAL A 389 39.77 -20.55 -5.34
CA VAL A 389 38.47 -20.00 -5.83
C VAL A 389 37.71 -19.29 -4.73
N ILE A 390 37.61 -19.89 -3.53
CA ILE A 390 36.92 -19.28 -2.40
C ILE A 390 37.57 -17.95 -1.99
N HIS A 391 38.88 -17.85 -1.97
CA HIS A 391 39.57 -16.60 -1.64
C HIS A 391 39.35 -15.55 -2.74
N GLY A 392 39.46 -15.96 -4.01
CA GLY A 392 39.14 -15.08 -5.16
C GLY A 392 37.70 -14.54 -5.12
N PHE A 393 36.73 -15.36 -4.68
CA PHE A 393 35.34 -14.95 -4.48
C PHE A 393 35.20 -13.98 -3.29
N GLN A 394 35.86 -14.27 -2.18
CA GLN A 394 35.89 -13.47 -0.95
C GLN A 394 36.39 -12.05 -1.19
N ILE A 395 37.49 -11.88 -1.94
CA ILE A 395 38.06 -10.57 -2.31
C ILE A 395 37.38 -9.97 -3.55
N SER A 396 36.44 -10.69 -4.16
CA SER A 396 35.72 -10.27 -5.37
C SER A 396 36.65 -10.06 -6.60
N SER A 397 37.68 -10.89 -6.80
CA SER A 397 38.60 -10.80 -7.93
C SER A 397 37.90 -10.97 -9.28
N ASN A 398 38.07 -10.02 -10.19
CA ASN A 398 37.60 -10.12 -11.57
C ASN A 398 38.48 -11.11 -12.36
N TYR A 399 39.79 -11.13 -12.12
CA TYR A 399 40.72 -12.00 -12.80
C TYR A 399 40.34 -13.47 -12.59
N VAL A 400 40.11 -13.88 -11.34
CA VAL A 400 39.74 -15.27 -10.99
C VAL A 400 38.54 -15.75 -11.81
N PHE A 401 37.45 -14.99 -11.83
CA PHE A 401 36.23 -15.42 -12.51
C PHE A 401 36.33 -15.36 -14.04
N ARG A 402 37.03 -14.35 -14.58
CA ARG A 402 37.38 -14.31 -16.02
C ARG A 402 38.22 -15.49 -16.44
N ARG A 403 39.24 -15.83 -15.64
CA ARG A 403 40.15 -16.95 -15.93
C ARG A 403 39.40 -18.28 -15.91
N LEU A 404 38.62 -18.54 -14.85
CA LEU A 404 37.85 -19.76 -14.73
C LEU A 404 36.91 -19.98 -15.90
N VAL A 405 36.15 -18.95 -16.28
CA VAL A 405 35.19 -19.06 -17.39
C VAL A 405 35.94 -19.23 -18.73
N LYS A 406 37.05 -18.51 -18.94
CA LYS A 406 37.86 -18.68 -20.14
C LYS A 406 38.44 -20.09 -20.25
N ASP A 407 38.94 -20.66 -19.14
CA ASP A 407 39.58 -21.98 -19.14
C ASP A 407 38.59 -23.12 -19.35
N HIS A 408 37.34 -22.98 -18.84
CA HIS A 408 36.36 -24.06 -18.86
C HIS A 408 35.32 -23.98 -19.98
N TYR A 409 35.03 -22.75 -20.48
CA TYR A 409 34.00 -22.52 -21.48
C TYR A 409 34.52 -21.75 -22.71
N GLY A 410 35.81 -21.40 -22.78
CA GLY A 410 36.34 -20.59 -23.87
C GLY A 410 36.34 -21.29 -25.24
N GLU A 411 36.26 -22.61 -25.29
CA GLU A 411 36.10 -23.40 -26.52
C GLU A 411 34.64 -23.64 -26.89
N ASN A 412 33.73 -23.55 -25.91
CA ASN A 412 32.28 -23.69 -26.10
C ASN A 412 31.55 -22.63 -25.28
N GLU A 413 31.53 -21.40 -25.81
CA GLU A 413 30.96 -20.24 -25.11
C GLU A 413 29.43 -20.37 -24.91
N GLU A 414 28.73 -21.13 -25.80
CA GLU A 414 27.30 -21.37 -25.73
C GLU A 414 26.92 -22.21 -24.50
N GLU A 415 27.77 -23.13 -24.05
CA GLU A 415 27.50 -23.92 -22.83
C GLU A 415 27.30 -23.02 -21.61
N PHE A 416 28.14 -21.98 -21.46
CA PHE A 416 27.99 -21.02 -20.37
C PHE A 416 26.77 -20.14 -20.49
N THR A 417 26.49 -19.60 -21.68
CA THR A 417 25.31 -18.73 -21.89
C THR A 417 24.00 -19.49 -21.78
N SER A 418 23.93 -20.72 -22.27
CA SER A 418 22.77 -21.61 -22.11
C SER A 418 22.44 -21.89 -20.65
N ARG A 419 23.47 -22.08 -19.80
CA ARG A 419 23.28 -22.19 -18.35
C ARG A 419 22.66 -20.91 -17.76
N MET A 420 23.15 -19.71 -18.13
CA MET A 420 22.58 -18.45 -17.66
C MET A 420 21.12 -18.27 -18.10
N HIS A 421 20.77 -18.67 -19.33
CA HIS A 421 19.38 -18.68 -19.81
C HIS A 421 18.50 -19.66 -19.00
N SER A 422 19.01 -20.84 -18.65
CA SER A 422 18.29 -21.81 -17.85
C SER A 422 17.93 -21.32 -16.44
N TYR A 423 18.63 -20.30 -15.94
CA TYR A 423 18.33 -19.63 -14.67
C TYR A 423 17.26 -18.55 -14.77
N ASN A 424 16.57 -18.39 -15.91
CA ASN A 424 15.54 -17.39 -16.19
C ASN A 424 16.01 -15.92 -16.01
N LEU A 425 17.30 -15.65 -15.98
CA LEU A 425 17.81 -14.30 -15.77
C LEU A 425 17.61 -13.37 -16.99
N GLY A 426 17.48 -13.93 -18.19
CA GLY A 426 17.20 -13.18 -19.43
C GLY A 426 15.70 -13.00 -19.72
N ALA A 427 14.81 -13.60 -18.92
CA ALA A 427 13.36 -13.59 -19.12
C ALA A 427 12.67 -12.68 -18.09
N ASN A 428 11.52 -12.13 -18.47
CA ASN A 428 10.62 -11.50 -17.50
C ASN A 428 9.93 -12.59 -16.68
N PHE A 429 9.81 -12.37 -15.36
CA PHE A 429 9.07 -13.27 -14.46
C PHE A 429 7.56 -13.12 -14.52
N ASP A 430 7.04 -12.26 -15.42
CA ASP A 430 5.63 -11.85 -15.42
C ASP A 430 5.18 -11.37 -14.02
N PHE A 431 6.02 -10.53 -13.44
CA PHE A 431 5.76 -9.97 -12.11
C PHE A 431 4.66 -8.90 -12.20
N GLU A 432 3.72 -8.94 -11.29
CA GLU A 432 2.47 -8.15 -11.32
C GLU A 432 2.70 -6.64 -11.42
N LEU A 433 3.82 -6.16 -10.85
CA LEU A 433 4.15 -4.73 -10.79
C LEU A 433 5.19 -4.27 -11.82
N THR A 434 5.36 -5.02 -12.90
CA THR A 434 6.17 -4.57 -14.04
C THR A 434 5.45 -3.43 -14.74
N GLU A 435 6.06 -2.24 -14.72
CA GLU A 435 5.43 -1.02 -15.23
C GLU A 435 5.66 -0.84 -16.74
N LYS A 436 4.76 -0.09 -17.38
CA LYS A 436 4.98 0.37 -18.77
C LYS A 436 6.22 1.25 -18.83
N GLY A 437 7.15 0.92 -19.73
CA GLY A 437 8.44 1.61 -19.85
C GLY A 437 9.58 0.94 -19.06
N SER A 438 9.32 -0.18 -18.39
CA SER A 438 10.38 -1.05 -17.84
C SER A 438 11.30 -1.54 -18.95
N GLY A 439 12.61 -1.60 -18.64
CA GLY A 439 13.60 -2.20 -19.53
C GLY A 439 13.40 -3.72 -19.63
N LYS A 440 13.98 -4.30 -20.66
CA LYS A 440 13.99 -5.75 -20.83
C LYS A 440 15.32 -6.33 -20.31
N PRO A 441 15.26 -7.38 -19.46
CA PRO A 441 16.44 -8.16 -19.13
C PRO A 441 17.05 -8.80 -20.38
N SER A 442 18.34 -9.04 -20.38
CA SER A 442 18.99 -9.74 -21.49
C SER A 442 20.26 -10.46 -21.02
N ILE A 443 20.43 -11.67 -21.46
CA ILE A 443 21.67 -12.41 -21.41
C ILE A 443 22.19 -12.50 -22.85
N PRO A 444 23.45 -12.10 -23.12
CA PRO A 444 23.97 -12.11 -24.47
C PRO A 444 24.16 -13.55 -24.96
N ASP A 445 23.96 -13.76 -26.25
CA ASP A 445 24.12 -15.03 -26.94
C ASP A 445 25.35 -14.95 -27.88
N PRO A 446 26.23 -15.99 -27.97
CA PRO A 446 27.36 -16.03 -28.87
C PRO A 446 27.01 -15.84 -30.35
N HIS A 447 25.77 -16.18 -30.75
CA HIS A 447 25.29 -16.05 -32.12
C HIS A 447 24.68 -14.66 -32.41
N GLU A 448 24.52 -13.80 -31.38
CA GLU A 448 23.94 -12.48 -31.58
C GLU A 448 24.96 -11.46 -32.11
N LYS A 449 24.43 -10.53 -32.93
CA LYS A 449 25.19 -9.39 -33.42
C LYS A 449 25.62 -8.48 -32.29
N GLY A 450 26.84 -8.55 -31.87
CA GLY A 450 27.40 -7.76 -30.75
C GLY A 450 28.21 -8.63 -29.78
N TRP A 451 28.17 -9.94 -29.94
CA TRP A 451 29.13 -10.80 -29.24
C TRP A 451 30.55 -10.48 -29.69
N SER A 452 31.44 -10.37 -28.77
CA SER A 452 32.85 -10.05 -28.98
C SER A 452 33.74 -11.04 -28.22
N ARG A 453 35.03 -11.08 -28.54
CA ARG A 453 36.01 -11.96 -27.86
C ARG A 453 36.11 -11.73 -26.34
N THR A 454 35.62 -10.57 -25.84
CA THR A 454 35.58 -10.26 -24.40
C THR A 454 34.22 -10.48 -23.79
N SER A 455 33.16 -10.79 -24.56
CA SER A 455 31.79 -10.93 -24.07
C SER A 455 31.67 -12.05 -23.04
N LEU A 456 32.22 -13.23 -23.31
CA LEU A 456 32.23 -14.33 -22.37
C LEU A 456 32.82 -13.96 -21.00
N ILE A 457 34.02 -13.42 -20.99
CA ILE A 457 34.75 -13.08 -19.75
C ILE A 457 34.13 -11.83 -19.06
N SER A 458 33.44 -10.97 -19.80
CA SER A 458 32.71 -9.84 -19.24
C SER A 458 31.44 -10.32 -18.55
N SER A 459 30.67 -11.25 -19.18
CA SER A 459 29.53 -11.89 -18.58
C SER A 459 29.85 -12.60 -17.28
N ALA A 460 31.01 -13.25 -17.20
CA ALA A 460 31.48 -13.93 -15.99
C ALA A 460 31.49 -13.04 -14.73
N ILE A 461 31.63 -11.73 -14.90
CA ILE A 461 31.75 -10.77 -13.80
C ILE A 461 30.54 -9.77 -13.78
N GLY A 462 29.49 -10.06 -14.54
CA GLY A 462 28.24 -9.30 -14.54
C GLY A 462 28.25 -8.03 -15.40
N TYR A 463 29.11 -7.97 -16.44
CA TYR A 463 29.04 -6.99 -17.52
C TYR A 463 28.47 -7.63 -18.78
N SER A 464 28.00 -6.84 -19.71
CA SER A 464 27.31 -7.30 -20.94
C SER A 464 25.99 -8.05 -20.69
N VAL A 465 25.59 -8.30 -19.44
CA VAL A 465 24.31 -8.88 -19.03
C VAL A 465 23.43 -7.78 -18.43
N LYS A 466 22.12 -7.84 -18.63
CA LYS A 466 21.18 -6.88 -18.03
C LYS A 466 20.11 -7.63 -17.26
N VAL A 467 20.08 -7.44 -15.96
CA VAL A 467 19.11 -8.08 -15.06
C VAL A 467 18.56 -7.06 -14.07
N THR A 468 17.34 -7.27 -13.62
CA THR A 468 16.71 -6.40 -12.61
C THR A 468 17.19 -6.77 -11.21
N PRO A 469 17.11 -5.84 -10.24
CA PRO A 469 17.36 -6.16 -8.84
C PRO A 469 16.50 -7.34 -8.34
N LEU A 470 15.23 -7.40 -8.75
CA LEU A 470 14.32 -8.50 -8.39
C LEU A 470 14.82 -9.85 -8.91
N GLN A 471 15.33 -9.92 -10.15
CA GLN A 471 15.89 -11.16 -10.70
C GLN A 471 17.12 -11.63 -9.91
N MET A 472 18.00 -10.71 -9.53
CA MET A 472 19.15 -11.05 -8.70
C MET A 472 18.74 -11.49 -7.30
N ALA A 473 17.73 -10.84 -6.68
CA ALA A 473 17.16 -11.29 -5.41
C ALA A 473 16.61 -12.71 -5.52
N THR A 474 15.85 -12.99 -6.58
CA THR A 474 15.25 -14.32 -6.85
C THR A 474 16.32 -15.39 -7.06
N PHE A 475 17.44 -15.07 -7.72
CA PHE A 475 18.56 -16.00 -7.89
C PHE A 475 19.23 -16.34 -6.53
N TYR A 476 19.49 -15.32 -5.70
CA TYR A 476 20.05 -15.55 -4.36
C TYR A 476 19.04 -16.25 -3.44
N ASN A 477 17.75 -16.00 -3.63
CA ASN A 477 16.69 -16.73 -2.94
C ASN A 477 16.73 -18.22 -3.28
N ALA A 478 16.98 -18.56 -4.55
CA ALA A 478 17.13 -19.95 -4.96
C ALA A 478 18.36 -20.63 -4.30
N ILE A 479 19.48 -19.92 -4.14
CA ILE A 479 20.65 -20.44 -3.37
C ILE A 479 20.23 -20.73 -1.92
N ALA A 480 19.51 -19.78 -1.28
CA ALA A 480 19.02 -19.91 0.09
C ALA A 480 17.94 -21.03 0.24
N ASN A 481 17.28 -21.40 -0.84
CA ASN A 481 16.20 -22.40 -0.89
C ASN A 481 16.66 -23.74 -1.54
N ASP A 482 17.85 -24.20 -1.18
CA ASP A 482 18.42 -25.48 -1.64
C ASP A 482 18.46 -25.62 -3.18
N GLY A 483 18.65 -24.52 -3.91
CA GLY A 483 18.70 -24.45 -5.36
C GLY A 483 17.34 -24.26 -6.06
N LYS A 484 16.22 -24.24 -5.35
CA LYS A 484 14.88 -24.09 -5.91
C LYS A 484 14.51 -22.61 -6.10
N MET A 485 14.31 -22.20 -7.34
CA MET A 485 13.92 -20.84 -7.68
C MET A 485 12.41 -20.66 -7.60
N MET A 486 11.95 -19.87 -6.66
CA MET A 486 10.54 -19.53 -6.50
C MET A 486 10.18 -18.33 -7.39
N LYS A 487 8.96 -18.36 -7.99
CA LYS A 487 8.41 -17.19 -8.68
C LYS A 487 8.12 -16.08 -7.68
N PRO A 488 8.69 -14.87 -7.85
CA PRO A 488 8.32 -13.75 -6.98
C PRO A 488 6.87 -13.32 -7.24
N TYR A 489 6.11 -13.05 -6.18
CA TYR A 489 4.73 -12.58 -6.24
C TYR A 489 4.42 -11.64 -5.09
N ILE A 490 3.40 -10.80 -5.26
CA ILE A 490 3.05 -9.75 -4.29
C ILE A 490 1.59 -9.77 -3.84
N VAL A 491 0.73 -10.51 -4.51
CA VAL A 491 -0.66 -10.74 -4.13
C VAL A 491 -0.81 -12.16 -3.61
N GLU A 492 -1.34 -12.30 -2.39
CA GLU A 492 -1.56 -13.58 -1.72
C GLU A 492 -2.96 -14.14 -2.00
N SER A 493 -3.98 -13.28 -1.93
CA SER A 493 -5.34 -13.66 -2.25
C SER A 493 -6.19 -12.49 -2.75
N ILE A 494 -7.25 -12.84 -3.45
CA ILE A 494 -8.35 -11.95 -3.84
C ILE A 494 -9.57 -12.45 -3.09
N GLU A 495 -10.20 -11.57 -2.31
CA GLU A 495 -11.20 -11.93 -1.32
C GLU A 495 -12.51 -11.17 -1.55
N HIS A 496 -13.66 -11.83 -1.36
CA HIS A 496 -14.95 -11.17 -1.24
C HIS A 496 -15.54 -11.45 0.15
N ASN A 497 -15.90 -10.39 0.87
CA ASN A 497 -16.48 -10.49 2.22
C ASN A 497 -15.62 -11.32 3.19
N GLY A 498 -14.29 -11.24 3.07
CA GLY A 498 -13.35 -11.96 3.93
C GLY A 498 -13.16 -13.44 3.60
N VAL A 499 -13.71 -13.90 2.47
CA VAL A 499 -13.49 -15.27 1.95
C VAL A 499 -12.61 -15.16 0.70
N ALA A 500 -11.55 -15.96 0.63
CA ALA A 500 -10.68 -16.00 -0.52
C ALA A 500 -11.38 -16.70 -1.70
N ASP A 501 -11.62 -15.96 -2.78
CA ASP A 501 -12.08 -16.51 -4.05
C ASP A 501 -10.93 -17.13 -4.84
N ILE A 502 -9.77 -16.47 -4.78
CA ILE A 502 -8.54 -16.88 -5.45
C ILE A 502 -7.40 -16.77 -4.42
N ALA A 503 -6.80 -17.90 -4.08
CA ALA A 503 -5.53 -17.97 -3.35
C ALA A 503 -4.39 -18.22 -4.34
N ILE A 504 -3.28 -17.47 -4.19
CA ILE A 504 -2.10 -17.63 -5.05
C ILE A 504 -1.10 -18.51 -4.34
N GLU A 505 -0.90 -19.71 -4.89
CA GLU A 505 0.06 -20.66 -4.35
C GLU A 505 1.48 -20.36 -4.83
N PRO A 506 2.51 -20.56 -3.98
CA PRO A 506 3.90 -20.45 -4.37
C PRO A 506 4.28 -21.37 -5.52
N ILE A 507 4.95 -20.84 -6.54
CA ILE A 507 5.34 -21.57 -7.76
C ILE A 507 6.86 -21.71 -7.82
N ILE A 508 7.35 -22.94 -8.00
CA ILE A 508 8.75 -23.20 -8.34
C ILE A 508 8.93 -22.98 -9.85
N LEU A 509 9.77 -22.03 -10.25
CA LEU A 509 10.11 -21.80 -11.66
C LEU A 509 11.00 -22.90 -12.22
N ASN A 510 12.10 -23.19 -11.52
CA ASN A 510 13.08 -24.21 -11.88
C ASN A 510 13.99 -24.50 -10.68
N SER A 511 14.97 -25.39 -10.90
CA SER A 511 16.12 -25.59 -9.99
C SER A 511 17.37 -25.05 -10.65
N ILE A 512 18.09 -24.14 -9.96
CA ILE A 512 19.35 -23.55 -10.47
C ILE A 512 20.55 -24.45 -10.21
N CYS A 513 20.50 -25.28 -9.17
CA CYS A 513 21.55 -26.19 -8.78
C CYS A 513 21.06 -27.22 -7.77
N SER A 514 21.90 -28.23 -7.50
CA SER A 514 21.72 -29.20 -6.43
C SER A 514 21.86 -28.55 -5.05
N LYS A 515 21.27 -29.15 -3.99
CA LYS A 515 21.43 -28.71 -2.60
C LYS A 515 22.92 -28.67 -2.20
N ALA A 516 23.73 -29.65 -2.62
CA ALA A 516 25.16 -29.68 -2.31
C ALA A 516 25.91 -28.47 -2.87
N THR A 517 25.54 -28.03 -4.08
CA THR A 517 26.10 -26.81 -4.69
C THR A 517 25.58 -25.57 -3.94
N ALA A 518 24.31 -25.50 -3.56
CA ALA A 518 23.75 -24.40 -2.77
C ALA A 518 24.44 -24.26 -1.39
N ASP A 519 24.65 -25.36 -0.68
CA ASP A 519 25.40 -25.40 0.59
C ASP A 519 26.86 -24.92 0.42
N THR A 520 27.50 -25.31 -0.70
CA THR A 520 28.85 -24.88 -1.04
C THR A 520 28.92 -23.37 -1.32
N LEU A 521 27.96 -22.83 -2.07
CA LEU A 521 27.81 -21.40 -2.32
C LEU A 521 27.57 -20.63 -1.02
N THR A 522 26.70 -21.13 -0.14
CA THR A 522 26.43 -20.53 1.16
C THR A 522 27.70 -20.37 1.99
N ARG A 523 28.57 -21.39 2.03
CA ARG A 523 29.89 -21.29 2.70
C ARG A 523 30.76 -20.19 2.10
N ALA A 524 30.78 -20.06 0.78
CA ALA A 524 31.52 -19.01 0.11
C ALA A 524 30.96 -17.61 0.38
N LEU A 525 29.64 -17.47 0.37
CA LEU A 525 28.92 -16.21 0.66
C LEU A 525 29.12 -15.75 2.12
N LYS A 526 29.17 -16.68 3.09
CA LYS A 526 29.52 -16.38 4.48
C LYS A 526 30.93 -15.79 4.63
N ARG A 527 31.89 -16.26 3.84
CA ARG A 527 33.29 -15.73 3.86
C ARG A 527 33.32 -14.26 3.40
N VAL A 528 32.46 -13.85 2.48
CA VAL A 528 32.40 -12.45 2.03
C VAL A 528 32.00 -11.50 3.15
N THR A 529 31.08 -11.93 4.03
CA THR A 529 30.54 -11.12 5.12
C THR A 529 31.38 -11.18 6.39
N SER A 530 32.09 -12.30 6.65
CA SER A 530 32.95 -12.44 7.80
C SER A 530 34.30 -11.71 7.63
N ASP A 531 34.99 -11.96 6.52
CA ASP A 531 36.40 -11.51 6.31
C ASP A 531 36.63 -10.91 4.91
N GLY A 532 35.57 -10.77 4.08
CA GLY A 532 35.64 -10.28 2.71
C GLY A 532 35.27 -8.82 2.56
N THR A 533 34.65 -8.51 1.39
CA THR A 533 34.26 -7.15 0.98
C THR A 533 33.10 -6.54 1.76
N ALA A 534 32.42 -7.33 2.61
CA ALA A 534 31.24 -6.89 3.40
C ALA A 534 31.43 -7.09 4.92
N LYS A 535 32.64 -6.84 5.44
CA LYS A 535 32.98 -6.98 6.88
C LYS A 535 32.06 -6.24 7.85
N ILE A 536 31.38 -5.19 7.38
CA ILE A 536 30.38 -4.43 8.20
C ILE A 536 29.27 -5.33 8.72
N LEU A 537 28.99 -6.43 8.01
CA LEU A 537 27.93 -7.40 8.37
C LEU A 537 28.33 -8.43 9.41
N LYS A 538 29.66 -8.52 9.73
CA LYS A 538 30.17 -9.43 10.77
C LYS A 538 29.50 -9.20 12.13
N ASN A 539 29.10 -7.95 12.40
CA ASN A 539 28.45 -7.51 13.64
C ASN A 539 26.93 -7.29 13.44
N ALA A 540 26.29 -8.00 12.53
CA ALA A 540 24.83 -8.06 12.44
C ALA A 540 24.26 -8.99 13.53
N ARG A 541 22.98 -8.87 13.85
CA ARG A 541 22.29 -9.67 14.88
C ARG A 541 22.29 -11.18 14.59
N CYS A 542 22.35 -11.56 13.32
CA CYS A 542 22.53 -12.95 12.90
C CYS A 542 23.59 -13.02 11.79
N GLN A 543 24.10 -14.23 11.53
CA GLN A 543 25.02 -14.45 10.45
C GLN A 543 24.35 -14.23 9.10
N VAL A 544 25.03 -13.51 8.19
CA VAL A 544 24.56 -13.19 6.84
C VAL A 544 25.42 -13.92 5.82
N ALA A 545 24.80 -14.48 4.79
CA ALA A 545 25.48 -14.94 3.58
C ALA A 545 25.15 -13.99 2.43
N GLY A 546 26.17 -13.42 1.77
CA GLY A 546 25.87 -12.45 0.72
C GLY A 546 27.09 -11.95 -0.03
N LYS A 547 26.85 -11.10 -1.04
CA LYS A 547 27.85 -10.58 -1.96
C LYS A 547 27.68 -9.11 -2.24
N THR A 548 28.81 -8.39 -2.28
CA THR A 548 28.86 -7.00 -2.75
C THR A 548 28.99 -6.95 -4.27
N GLY A 549 28.41 -5.92 -4.87
CA GLY A 549 28.60 -5.55 -6.26
C GLY A 549 28.86 -4.06 -6.39
N THR A 550 29.68 -3.70 -7.37
CA THR A 550 29.84 -2.32 -7.83
C THR A 550 29.96 -2.38 -9.33
N ALA A 551 29.10 -1.69 -10.03
CA ALA A 551 29.12 -1.58 -11.48
C ALA A 551 29.10 -0.11 -11.92
N LYS A 552 29.76 0.16 -13.05
CA LYS A 552 29.56 1.43 -13.76
C LYS A 552 28.22 1.36 -14.48
N MET A 553 27.52 2.47 -14.56
CA MET A 553 26.24 2.54 -15.26
C MET A 553 26.42 3.13 -16.64
N HIS A 554 25.75 2.57 -17.64
CA HIS A 554 25.64 3.19 -18.95
C HIS A 554 24.96 4.56 -18.83
N LEU A 555 25.58 5.56 -19.45
CA LEU A 555 25.03 6.90 -19.58
C LEU A 555 24.15 7.01 -20.83
N THR A 556 23.08 7.78 -20.74
CA THR A 556 22.29 8.15 -21.90
C THR A 556 23.12 9.00 -22.88
N LEU A 557 22.71 9.07 -24.13
CA LEU A 557 23.39 9.91 -25.13
C LEU A 557 23.49 11.38 -24.71
N ALA A 558 22.45 11.90 -24.03
CA ALA A 558 22.43 13.25 -23.49
C ALA A 558 23.44 13.44 -22.35
N GLU A 559 23.59 12.46 -21.47
CA GLU A 559 24.54 12.49 -20.35
C GLU A 559 25.97 12.37 -20.82
N ARG A 560 26.26 11.61 -21.88
CA ARG A 560 27.62 11.43 -22.44
C ARG A 560 28.22 12.72 -22.98
N LYS A 561 27.39 13.68 -23.43
CA LYS A 561 27.84 14.94 -24.00
C LYS A 561 28.89 14.79 -25.10
N GLY A 562 28.72 13.78 -25.98
CA GLY A 562 29.61 13.48 -27.08
C GLY A 562 30.75 12.48 -26.77
N SER A 563 30.87 11.99 -25.54
CA SER A 563 31.83 10.91 -25.24
C SER A 563 31.47 9.63 -26.00
N LYS A 564 32.48 8.93 -26.50
CA LYS A 564 32.36 7.60 -27.13
C LYS A 564 32.25 6.47 -26.08
N ASP A 565 32.78 6.70 -24.87
CA ASP A 565 32.67 5.75 -23.77
C ASP A 565 31.24 5.69 -23.24
N PRO A 566 30.59 4.52 -23.23
CA PRO A 566 29.22 4.39 -22.72
C PRO A 566 29.09 4.68 -21.22
N TYR A 567 30.16 4.67 -20.46
CA TYR A 567 30.19 4.84 -19.01
C TYR A 567 30.68 6.20 -18.54
N GLU A 568 31.22 7.06 -19.44
CA GLU A 568 31.77 8.36 -19.09
C GLU A 568 31.20 9.48 -19.92
N ASP A 569 31.02 10.66 -19.32
CA ASP A 569 30.77 11.88 -20.06
C ASP A 569 32.07 12.49 -20.63
N ASN A 570 31.96 13.59 -21.37
CA ASN A 570 33.13 14.29 -21.94
C ASN A 570 34.09 14.89 -20.90
N HIS A 571 33.71 14.95 -19.62
CA HIS A 571 34.55 15.35 -18.49
C HIS A 571 35.11 14.14 -17.71
N GLY A 572 34.84 12.90 -18.15
CA GLY A 572 35.25 11.68 -17.50
C GLY A 572 34.44 11.35 -16.22
N ARG A 573 33.30 12.00 -16.02
CA ARG A 573 32.40 11.70 -14.89
C ARG A 573 31.60 10.44 -15.16
N ARG A 574 31.32 9.70 -14.11
CA ARG A 574 30.66 8.38 -14.15
C ARG A 574 29.50 8.30 -13.20
N ARG A 575 28.58 7.39 -13.48
CA ARG A 575 27.59 6.91 -12.51
C ARG A 575 27.95 5.51 -12.04
N HIS A 576 27.65 5.21 -10.79
CA HIS A 576 27.86 3.90 -10.22
C HIS A 576 26.59 3.33 -9.64
N GLN A 577 26.47 2.01 -9.74
CA GLN A 577 25.52 1.20 -9.01
C GLN A 577 26.27 0.45 -7.93
N GLY A 578 25.95 0.71 -6.66
CA GLY A 578 26.40 -0.09 -5.53
C GLY A 578 25.33 -1.10 -5.16
N THR A 579 25.69 -2.35 -4.89
CA THR A 579 24.73 -3.41 -4.58
C THR A 579 25.24 -4.30 -3.45
N PHE A 580 24.36 -4.71 -2.57
CA PHE A 580 24.55 -5.86 -1.70
C PHE A 580 23.31 -6.76 -1.80
N VAL A 581 23.53 -8.06 -1.98
CA VAL A 581 22.49 -9.08 -2.00
C VAL A 581 22.92 -10.26 -1.15
N GLY A 582 21.97 -10.83 -0.40
CA GLY A 582 22.25 -11.95 0.48
C GLY A 582 20.99 -12.43 1.19
N PHE A 583 21.16 -13.39 2.09
CA PHE A 583 20.09 -13.98 2.87
C PHE A 583 20.49 -14.15 4.33
N PHE A 584 19.49 -14.20 5.18
CA PHE A 584 19.63 -14.27 6.62
C PHE A 584 18.43 -14.97 7.28
N PRO A 585 18.64 -15.66 8.46
CA PRO A 585 19.94 -16.13 8.96
C PRO A 585 20.65 -17.01 7.94
N ALA A 586 21.99 -17.08 7.95
CA ALA A 586 22.73 -17.76 6.89
C ALA A 586 22.62 -19.30 6.92
N ASP A 587 22.37 -19.89 8.11
CA ASP A 587 22.29 -21.35 8.29
C ASP A 587 20.87 -21.89 8.09
N GLU A 588 19.84 -21.11 8.48
CA GLU A 588 18.42 -21.38 8.27
C GLU A 588 17.77 -20.17 7.62
N PRO A 589 17.96 -20.00 6.30
CA PRO A 589 17.49 -18.78 5.63
C PRO A 589 15.97 -18.61 5.69
N LYS A 590 15.55 -17.44 6.21
CA LYS A 590 14.14 -17.01 6.24
C LYS A 590 13.88 -15.97 5.17
N TYR A 591 14.79 -15.00 5.04
CA TYR A 591 14.65 -13.91 4.09
C TYR A 591 15.87 -13.74 3.22
N THR A 592 15.63 -13.48 1.94
CA THR A 592 16.62 -12.96 0.99
C THR A 592 16.35 -11.48 0.77
N ALA A 593 17.41 -10.66 0.80
CA ALA A 593 17.24 -9.24 0.50
C ALA A 593 18.30 -8.74 -0.48
N ILE A 594 17.93 -7.75 -1.28
CA ILE A 594 18.85 -6.99 -2.13
C ILE A 594 18.69 -5.50 -1.83
N VAL A 595 19.80 -4.81 -1.73
CA VAL A 595 19.88 -3.35 -1.64
C VAL A 595 20.69 -2.84 -2.81
N VAL A 596 20.11 -1.95 -3.60
CA VAL A 596 20.80 -1.29 -4.72
C VAL A 596 20.72 0.22 -4.53
N THR A 597 21.84 0.89 -4.73
CA THR A 597 21.94 2.35 -4.72
C THR A 597 22.56 2.85 -6.01
N TYR A 598 22.05 3.98 -6.51
CA TYR A 598 22.51 4.60 -7.75
C TYR A 598 23.02 6.01 -7.46
N THR A 599 24.19 6.35 -8.02
CA THR A 599 24.78 7.68 -7.85
C THR A 599 24.31 8.64 -8.95
N GLY A 600 24.49 9.94 -8.70
CA GLY A 600 24.55 10.94 -9.77
C GLY A 600 25.86 10.81 -10.57
N LEU A 601 26.08 11.72 -11.52
CA LEU A 601 27.37 11.89 -12.19
C LEU A 601 28.41 12.36 -11.14
N MET A 602 29.53 11.67 -11.07
CA MET A 602 30.62 11.91 -10.11
C MET A 602 31.96 12.04 -10.83
N ASP A 603 32.83 12.87 -10.29
CA ASP A 603 34.18 13.05 -10.80
C ASP A 603 35.04 11.76 -10.62
N ARG A 604 36.10 11.64 -11.40
CA ARG A 604 37.05 10.54 -11.29
C ARG A 604 37.68 10.53 -9.89
N GLY A 605 37.83 9.33 -9.35
CA GLY A 605 38.42 9.13 -8.01
C GLY A 605 37.39 9.04 -6.87
N ILE A 606 36.15 9.47 -7.08
CA ILE A 606 35.06 9.22 -6.13
C ILE A 606 34.51 7.81 -6.40
N ASN A 607 34.65 6.92 -5.45
CA ASN A 607 34.17 5.56 -5.57
C ASN A 607 33.04 5.29 -4.54
N VAL A 608 31.96 4.71 -5.00
CA VAL A 608 30.88 4.21 -4.14
C VAL A 608 30.82 2.70 -4.29
N TYR A 609 31.18 2.01 -3.22
CA TYR A 609 31.25 0.56 -3.20
C TYR A 609 30.01 -0.09 -2.62
N GLY A 610 29.63 -1.27 -3.13
CA GLY A 610 28.52 -2.08 -2.59
C GLY A 610 28.71 -2.51 -1.13
N GLY A 611 29.97 -2.59 -0.67
CA GLY A 611 30.33 -2.84 0.72
C GLY A 611 30.15 -1.66 1.68
N ALA A 612 29.81 -0.47 1.17
CA ALA A 612 29.57 0.73 1.97
C ALA A 612 28.05 0.91 2.21
N THR A 613 27.41 1.88 1.54
CA THR A 613 25.99 2.20 1.78
C THR A 613 25.03 1.01 1.60
N PRO A 614 25.11 0.16 0.54
CA PRO A 614 24.21 -0.98 0.42
C PRO A 614 24.39 -2.00 1.56
N ALA A 615 25.62 -2.35 1.93
CA ALA A 615 25.86 -3.30 3.01
C ALA A 615 25.48 -2.74 4.40
N ALA A 616 25.65 -1.43 4.62
CA ALA A 616 25.19 -0.77 5.85
C ALA A 616 23.66 -0.78 5.94
N THR A 617 22.97 -0.48 4.83
CA THR A 617 21.50 -0.57 4.75
C THR A 617 21.01 -1.99 5.01
N PHE A 618 21.67 -2.98 4.40
CA PHE A 618 21.36 -4.40 4.63
C PHE A 618 21.53 -4.80 6.09
N LYS A 619 22.60 -4.34 6.75
CA LYS A 619 22.83 -4.56 8.19
C LYS A 619 21.70 -3.98 9.05
N ASP A 620 21.28 -2.73 8.75
CA ASP A 620 20.18 -2.08 9.47
C ASP A 620 18.88 -2.87 9.27
N ILE A 621 18.63 -3.38 8.06
CA ILE A 621 17.46 -4.25 7.77
C ILE A 621 17.53 -5.54 8.58
N VAL A 622 18.66 -6.26 8.55
CA VAL A 622 18.84 -7.51 9.32
C VAL A 622 18.56 -7.27 10.81
N ASN A 623 19.14 -6.21 11.36
CA ASN A 623 18.98 -5.89 12.78
C ASN A 623 17.53 -5.51 13.13
N GLY A 624 16.85 -4.77 12.24
CA GLY A 624 15.46 -4.38 12.42
C GLY A 624 14.50 -5.58 12.31
N VAL A 625 14.66 -6.40 11.28
CA VAL A 625 13.85 -7.62 11.08
C VAL A 625 14.07 -8.61 12.22
N TRP A 626 15.32 -8.84 12.64
CA TRP A 626 15.63 -9.68 13.80
C TRP A 626 14.92 -9.23 15.07
N SER A 627 14.84 -7.92 15.29
CA SER A 627 14.14 -7.37 16.47
C SER A 627 12.61 -7.42 16.37
N TYR A 628 12.09 -7.49 15.16
CA TYR A 628 10.67 -7.60 14.88
C TYR A 628 10.18 -9.05 14.98
N GLU A 629 10.93 -10.01 14.45
CA GLU A 629 10.62 -11.43 14.43
C GLU A 629 10.94 -12.08 15.78
N THR A 630 9.98 -12.07 16.68
CA THR A 630 10.15 -12.57 18.07
C THR A 630 10.41 -14.07 18.15
N GLU A 631 9.97 -14.84 17.16
CA GLU A 631 10.19 -16.31 17.12
C GLU A 631 11.68 -16.69 17.01
N TRP A 632 12.51 -15.84 16.41
CA TRP A 632 13.97 -16.08 16.30
C TRP A 632 14.70 -15.89 17.63
N SER A 633 14.05 -15.26 18.61
CA SER A 633 14.63 -15.04 19.95
C SER A 633 14.39 -16.20 20.91
N GLU A 634 13.71 -17.28 20.50
CA GLU A 634 13.47 -18.43 21.38
C GLU A 634 14.75 -19.21 21.73
N GLU A 635 15.79 -19.19 20.87
CA GLU A 635 17.12 -19.76 21.18
C GLU A 635 17.89 -18.99 22.25
N ILE A 636 17.53 -17.74 22.54
CA ILE A 636 18.13 -16.94 23.62
C ILE A 636 17.64 -17.44 24.99
N LYS A 637 16.54 -18.20 25.08
CA LYS A 637 15.98 -18.75 26.32
C LYS A 637 16.85 -19.86 26.94
N ALA A 638 17.82 -20.42 26.20
CA ALA A 638 18.68 -21.50 26.68
C ALA A 638 19.86 -21.05 27.55
N GLY A 639 20.05 -19.77 27.81
CA GLY A 639 21.26 -19.24 28.47
C GLY A 639 21.10 -18.35 29.71
N GLY A 640 19.94 -18.21 30.30
CA GLY A 640 19.79 -17.42 31.51
C GLY A 640 18.41 -17.52 32.11
N ASP A 641 18.34 -17.81 33.42
CA ASP A 641 17.11 -17.73 34.20
C ASP A 641 16.50 -16.33 34.07
N ILE A 642 15.52 -16.17 33.16
CA ILE A 642 14.62 -15.03 33.19
C ILE A 642 13.67 -15.33 34.35
N PRO A 643 13.60 -14.49 35.38
CA PRO A 643 12.63 -14.67 36.45
C PRO A 643 11.24 -14.71 35.79
N GLU A 644 10.52 -15.79 36.04
CA GLU A 644 9.13 -15.93 35.62
C GLU A 644 8.33 -14.76 36.20
N MET A 645 8.07 -13.73 35.39
CA MET A 645 7.18 -12.63 35.76
C MET A 645 5.77 -13.20 35.78
N ARG A 646 5.37 -13.73 36.94
CA ARG A 646 3.97 -14.07 37.20
C ARG A 646 3.19 -12.75 37.15
N PRO A 647 2.13 -12.61 36.31
CA PRO A 647 1.25 -11.48 36.43
C PRO A 647 0.71 -11.45 37.86
N LYS A 648 1.09 -10.44 38.64
CA LYS A 648 0.42 -10.19 39.92
C LYS A 648 -1.03 -9.89 39.55
N ASN A 649 -1.95 -10.77 39.95
CA ASN A 649 -3.38 -10.48 39.90
C ASN A 649 -3.62 -9.31 40.87
N ILE A 650 -3.64 -8.10 40.38
CA ILE A 650 -3.93 -6.91 41.17
C ILE A 650 -5.45 -6.78 41.19
N THR A 651 -6.05 -7.16 42.28
CA THR A 651 -7.43 -6.79 42.61
C THR A 651 -7.41 -5.30 42.94
N VAL A 652 -7.88 -4.48 42.01
CA VAL A 652 -8.06 -3.04 42.23
C VAL A 652 -9.29 -2.87 43.09
N ASP A 653 -9.08 -2.65 44.41
CA ASP A 653 -10.15 -2.29 45.32
C ASP A 653 -10.52 -0.81 45.11
N ARG A 654 -11.76 -0.57 44.66
CA ARG A 654 -12.28 0.77 44.33
C ARG A 654 -12.96 1.46 45.50
N THR A 655 -12.83 0.95 46.69
CA THR A 655 -13.45 1.54 47.88
C THR A 655 -12.67 2.76 48.40
N GLU A 656 -13.38 3.75 48.94
CA GLU A 656 -12.79 4.95 49.53
C GLU A 656 -11.90 4.53 50.72
N GLY A 657 -10.61 4.91 50.68
CA GLY A 657 -9.65 4.56 51.74
C GLY A 657 -8.81 3.32 51.44
N SER A 658 -8.86 2.79 50.23
CA SER A 658 -8.00 1.65 49.83
C SER A 658 -6.52 1.97 50.08
N PRO A 659 -5.71 0.99 50.55
CA PRO A 659 -4.29 1.22 50.78
C PRO A 659 -3.54 1.46 49.45
N VAL A 660 -2.43 2.21 49.52
CA VAL A 660 -1.54 2.47 48.40
C VAL A 660 -1.14 1.15 47.71
N PRO A 661 -1.35 1.00 46.39
CA PRO A 661 -1.03 -0.24 45.69
C PRO A 661 0.50 -0.46 45.61
N ASP A 662 0.90 -1.74 45.55
CA ASP A 662 2.30 -2.11 45.34
C ASP A 662 2.59 -2.12 43.83
N VAL A 663 3.37 -1.13 43.40
CA VAL A 663 3.80 -0.99 41.99
C VAL A 663 5.29 -1.24 41.78
N GLN A 664 6.00 -1.69 42.81
CA GLN A 664 7.43 -1.97 42.73
C GLN A 664 7.72 -3.07 41.70
N GLY A 665 8.68 -2.84 40.81
CA GLY A 665 9.04 -3.75 39.71
C GLY A 665 8.15 -3.67 38.48
N MET A 666 7.09 -2.83 38.47
CA MET A 666 6.23 -2.63 37.31
C MET A 666 6.90 -1.70 36.28
N GLY A 667 6.56 -1.86 35.00
CA GLY A 667 6.83 -0.85 33.98
C GLY A 667 6.04 0.43 34.25
N LEU A 668 6.49 1.57 33.72
CA LEU A 668 5.87 2.87 33.96
C LEU A 668 4.36 2.88 33.66
N MET A 669 3.94 2.32 32.53
CA MET A 669 2.52 2.34 32.13
C MET A 669 1.63 1.51 33.05
N ASP A 670 2.11 0.33 33.47
CA ASP A 670 1.38 -0.55 34.39
C ASP A 670 1.28 0.07 35.78
N ALA A 671 2.35 0.74 36.23
CA ALA A 671 2.38 1.46 37.50
C ALA A 671 1.41 2.66 37.51
N LEU A 672 1.41 3.49 36.46
CA LEU A 672 0.48 4.61 36.26
C LEU A 672 -0.97 4.10 36.29
N TYR A 673 -1.28 3.10 35.45
CA TYR A 673 -2.61 2.50 35.38
C TYR A 673 -3.10 2.00 36.75
N THR A 674 -2.22 1.32 37.49
CA THR A 674 -2.55 0.77 38.80
C THR A 674 -2.81 1.86 39.86
N ILE A 675 -1.96 2.89 39.89
CA ILE A 675 -2.07 4.03 40.83
C ILE A 675 -3.33 4.85 40.56
N GLU A 676 -3.56 5.23 39.29
CA GLU A 676 -4.69 6.06 38.90
C GLU A 676 -6.04 5.34 39.06
N ASN A 677 -6.12 4.03 38.76
CA ASN A 677 -7.32 3.25 39.02
C ASN A 677 -7.66 3.07 40.48
N CYS A 678 -6.69 3.21 41.39
CA CYS A 678 -6.93 3.28 42.83
C CYS A 678 -7.35 4.69 43.31
N GLY A 679 -7.44 5.67 42.40
CA GLY A 679 -7.89 7.03 42.67
C GLY A 679 -6.81 7.94 43.26
N TYR A 680 -5.53 7.64 42.99
CA TYR A 680 -4.36 8.43 43.34
C TYR A 680 -3.78 9.14 42.13
N GLU A 681 -3.05 10.22 42.35
CA GLU A 681 -2.24 10.87 41.30
C GLU A 681 -0.83 10.26 41.30
N CYS A 682 -0.16 10.22 40.15
CA CYS A 682 1.18 9.68 40.04
C CYS A 682 2.18 10.72 39.55
N GLU A 683 3.31 10.85 40.25
CA GLU A 683 4.48 11.62 39.83
C GLU A 683 5.66 10.66 39.69
N TYR A 684 6.36 10.71 38.55
CA TYR A 684 7.44 9.76 38.29
C TYR A 684 8.74 10.45 37.86
N SER A 685 9.86 9.77 38.11
CA SER A 685 11.20 10.18 37.67
C SER A 685 12.04 8.95 37.28
N GLY A 686 12.92 9.11 36.27
CA GLY A 686 13.76 8.02 35.75
C GLY A 686 13.13 7.28 34.57
N THR A 687 13.74 6.15 34.16
CA THR A 687 13.29 5.30 33.05
C THR A 687 13.46 3.81 33.43
N GLY A 688 12.62 2.92 32.90
CA GLY A 688 12.70 1.49 33.17
C GLY A 688 11.55 1.00 34.07
N HIS A 689 11.87 0.26 35.13
CA HIS A 689 10.92 -0.30 36.05
C HIS A 689 10.91 0.43 37.40
N VAL A 690 9.78 0.42 38.11
CA VAL A 690 9.68 1.08 39.42
C VAL A 690 10.64 0.47 40.41
N ALA A 691 11.66 1.20 40.77
CA ALA A 691 12.63 0.80 41.81
C ALA A 691 12.14 1.11 43.23
N SER A 692 11.41 2.22 43.40
CA SER A 692 10.83 2.60 44.70
C SER A 692 9.58 3.45 44.51
N GLN A 693 8.70 3.42 45.50
CA GLN A 693 7.48 4.24 45.60
C GLN A 693 7.34 4.92 46.96
N THR A 694 6.72 6.09 46.96
CA THR A 694 6.40 6.84 48.19
C THR A 694 5.02 7.48 48.05
N PRO A 695 4.05 7.21 48.93
CA PRO A 695 4.15 6.33 50.12
C PRO A 695 4.37 4.85 49.81
N LYS A 696 4.80 4.08 50.80
CA LYS A 696 5.01 2.64 50.65
C LYS A 696 3.69 1.93 50.39
N ALA A 697 3.74 0.82 49.67
CA ALA A 697 2.61 -0.08 49.48
C ALA A 697 1.92 -0.45 50.82
N GLY A 698 0.60 -0.53 50.80
CA GLY A 698 -0.21 -0.84 52.00
C GLY A 698 -0.43 0.33 52.97
N THR A 699 0.16 1.52 52.73
CA THR A 699 -0.08 2.71 53.56
C THR A 699 -1.49 3.25 53.29
N ALA A 700 -2.21 3.66 54.33
CA ALA A 700 -3.48 4.35 54.17
C ALA A 700 -3.22 5.76 53.59
N ALA A 701 -3.84 6.10 52.48
CA ALA A 701 -3.70 7.38 51.80
C ALA A 701 -5.08 7.98 51.45
N ARG A 702 -5.15 9.31 51.31
CA ARG A 702 -6.38 9.99 50.90
C ARG A 702 -6.55 9.96 49.37
N LYS A 703 -7.79 9.85 48.92
CA LYS A 703 -8.11 9.96 47.48
C LYS A 703 -7.55 11.25 46.88
N GLY A 704 -6.91 11.16 45.71
CA GLY A 704 -6.21 12.28 45.05
C GLY A 704 -4.83 12.60 45.64
N GLN A 705 -4.32 11.81 46.59
CA GLN A 705 -2.94 11.98 47.07
C GLN A 705 -1.94 11.54 45.99
N THR A 706 -0.88 12.29 45.79
CA THR A 706 0.17 11.99 44.84
C THR A 706 1.10 10.87 45.35
N ILE A 707 1.27 9.82 44.55
CA ILE A 707 2.26 8.76 44.77
C ILE A 707 3.46 9.02 43.87
N LYS A 708 4.64 9.17 44.48
CA LYS A 708 5.89 9.35 43.75
C LYS A 708 6.56 8.02 43.49
N ILE A 709 6.92 7.73 42.24
CA ILE A 709 7.67 6.55 41.85
C ILE A 709 8.99 6.93 41.19
N VAL A 710 10.03 6.16 41.50
CA VAL A 710 11.35 6.31 40.88
C VAL A 710 11.62 5.06 40.06
N LEU A 711 11.93 5.26 38.79
CA LEU A 711 12.23 4.23 37.80
C LEU A 711 13.76 4.08 37.66
N LYS A 712 14.24 2.85 37.49
CA LYS A 712 15.62 2.49 37.18
C LYS A 712 15.66 1.38 36.13
#